data_9f1ea4715fbc6f0305b7bcb6af6ff458
#
_entry.id   9f1ea4715fbc6f0305b7bcb6af6ff458
#
_cell.length_a   1.000
_cell.length_b   1.000
_cell.length_c   1.000
_cell.angle_alpha   90.00
_cell.angle_beta   90.00
_cell.angle_gamma   90.00
#
_symmetry.space_group_name_H-M   'P 1'
#
loop_
_entity.id
_entity.type
_entity.pdbx_description
1 polymer ?
#
loop_
_entity_poly.entity_id
_entity_poly.type
_entity_poly.pdbx_seq_one_letter_code
_entity_poly.pdbx_strand_id
1 'polypeptide(L)'
;MIVLKFGGSSVASATAMSRVLDIVEQAASRDRVILISSAISGCTDALIQIGRAEDPEHLIDELQARHIAIINRLFTGTERAEAVADCRNIFAEIRRIPPVVESFGELLSTRILARKLSCEGYRTQWLDSRDLVLTAPGSGSEGGPVDLDVTGDNIRAAVAARPEARIFVAPGFIARDTSGAVTTLGRGGSDYSASLFAASFDPVDLQIWTDVPGIMTANPKVVPAARTIPEISYRAAFDMARYGAKVLYAPAVDPARRHGIAINIRNTFDPEHPGTVISDRSAGVREWKGVSSLDNPLEGTTCICLTGEGPATGKSVAARRISTALRDAGIKPLGDVSCDGGVNYFITVRTNVAKNAVAAIHREFFEERTLSLVDVYVAGNGAVGKALKSIVDACEGKFPSAGKRLRIMGISSDHGFVQQVLASARSRSVFVDCTDSEDIWRWFVPLLQAGINIVCSNRRSLAIPYVEYAAIKAAAAENGCFFRYDTTVGNALPILQSISDGANCGDGISLIEAVVSCTLNYIITGYDGVRRESFATLLRKAQAEGLTEQDPRTDLGGRDALRKLLILSREAGVPLEEKDVEVVPMLGPEYFQGSVEDFYRLLDENERLFVQREDELDAIGKRQRFVASLRLENDGSYRAEIRMQLVGIESPFYWISGTENVTVIHSGDAYPLVIKGSGEGAHLAASGIIRNILQ
;
A
#
# COMPACT_ATOMS: atom_id res chain seq x y z
N MET A 1 12.84 17.18 34.37
CA MET A 1 13.82 18.07 33.67
C MET A 1 13.52 18.06 32.18
N ILE A 2 13.55 19.21 31.50
CA ILE A 2 13.39 19.31 30.06
C ILE A 2 14.69 19.83 29.45
N VAL A 3 15.22 19.11 28.46
CA VAL A 3 16.42 19.54 27.71
C VAL A 3 15.98 19.93 26.30
N LEU A 4 16.16 21.19 25.95
CA LEU A 4 15.81 21.79 24.66
C LEU A 4 17.09 22.12 23.88
N LYS A 5 17.26 21.57 22.70
CA LYS A 5 18.38 21.96 21.84
C LYS A 5 17.86 22.71 20.62
N PHE A 6 18.46 23.84 20.29
CA PHE A 6 18.13 24.62 19.11
C PHE A 6 19.30 24.68 18.13
N GLY A 7 19.00 24.38 16.86
CA GLY A 7 19.97 24.46 15.77
C GLY A 7 20.25 25.91 15.33
N GLY A 8 21.29 26.10 14.52
CA GLY A 8 21.71 27.43 14.06
C GLY A 8 20.66 28.20 13.27
N SER A 9 19.79 27.50 12.50
CA SER A 9 18.62 28.10 11.79
C SER A 9 17.59 28.68 12.79
N SER A 10 17.40 28.00 13.92
CA SER A 10 16.47 28.41 14.98
C SER A 10 16.89 29.68 15.70
N VAL A 11 18.18 30.04 15.67
CA VAL A 11 18.74 31.25 16.29
C VAL A 11 19.32 32.24 15.28
N ALA A 12 19.01 32.09 14.01
CA ALA A 12 19.60 32.84 12.88
C ALA A 12 19.24 34.35 12.86
N SER A 13 18.19 34.77 13.54
CA SER A 13 17.69 36.14 13.54
C SER A 13 16.98 36.46 14.85
N ALA A 14 16.74 37.76 15.11
CA ALA A 14 15.97 38.21 16.28
C ALA A 14 14.56 37.54 16.32
N THR A 15 13.86 37.47 15.19
CA THR A 15 12.54 36.82 15.13
C THR A 15 12.62 35.32 15.43
N ALA A 16 13.64 34.62 14.94
CA ALA A 16 13.86 33.21 15.26
C ALA A 16 14.19 33.02 16.75
N MET A 17 15.07 33.86 17.33
CA MET A 17 15.37 33.84 18.77
C MET A 17 14.13 34.13 19.63
N SER A 18 13.25 35.07 19.23
CA SER A 18 12.00 35.30 19.96
C SER A 18 11.14 34.04 20.04
N ARG A 19 11.03 33.29 18.96
CA ARG A 19 10.30 31.99 18.98
C ARG A 19 10.98 30.95 19.91
N VAL A 20 12.31 30.91 19.93
CA VAL A 20 13.04 30.07 20.87
C VAL A 20 12.67 30.44 22.31
N LEU A 21 12.63 31.75 22.62
CA LEU A 21 12.27 32.25 23.97
C LEU A 21 10.83 31.82 24.33
N ASP A 22 9.86 31.97 23.42
CA ASP A 22 8.47 31.53 23.63
C ASP A 22 8.39 30.02 23.95
N ILE A 23 9.13 29.17 23.21
CA ILE A 23 9.20 27.72 23.44
C ILE A 23 9.82 27.38 24.79
N VAL A 24 10.93 28.06 25.14
CA VAL A 24 11.61 27.88 26.43
C VAL A 24 10.71 28.31 27.60
N GLU A 25 9.97 29.41 27.45
CA GLU A 25 9.00 29.91 28.43
C GLU A 25 7.87 28.85 28.67
N GLN A 26 7.29 28.35 27.62
CA GLN A 26 6.28 27.28 27.73
C GLN A 26 6.84 26.03 28.43
N ALA A 27 8.06 25.62 28.11
CA ALA A 27 8.71 24.50 28.78
C ALA A 27 8.99 24.79 30.24
N ALA A 28 9.49 26.02 30.56
CA ALA A 28 9.79 26.45 31.92
C ALA A 28 8.55 26.56 32.81
N SER A 29 7.35 26.74 32.26
CA SER A 29 6.11 26.68 33.03
C SER A 29 5.83 25.26 33.57
N ARG A 30 6.30 24.24 32.90
CA ARG A 30 6.07 22.80 33.24
C ARG A 30 7.16 22.28 34.18
N ASP A 31 8.44 22.46 33.82
CA ASP A 31 9.56 21.91 34.59
C ASP A 31 10.81 22.79 34.42
N ARG A 32 11.91 22.49 35.16
CA ARG A 32 13.21 23.10 34.94
C ARG A 32 13.73 22.80 33.55
N VAL A 33 14.32 23.79 32.90
CA VAL A 33 14.76 23.70 31.50
C VAL A 33 16.27 23.85 31.39
N ILE A 34 16.88 23.02 30.55
CA ILE A 34 18.25 23.23 30.08
C ILE A 34 18.16 23.55 28.58
N LEU A 35 18.53 24.72 28.19
CA LEU A 35 18.60 25.24 26.85
C LEU A 35 20.01 25.06 26.28
N ILE A 36 20.18 24.20 25.27
CA ILE A 36 21.41 24.04 24.52
C ILE A 36 21.25 24.76 23.16
N SER A 37 22.15 25.68 22.84
CA SER A 37 22.09 26.38 21.55
C SER A 37 23.35 26.19 20.74
N SER A 38 23.14 26.03 19.43
CA SER A 38 24.19 26.12 18.43
C SER A 38 24.56 27.59 18.17
N ALA A 39 25.68 27.84 17.49
CA ALA A 39 25.99 29.14 16.92
C ALA A 39 24.89 29.60 15.94
N ILE A 40 24.80 30.91 15.73
CA ILE A 40 23.94 31.49 14.68
C ILE A 40 24.34 30.91 13.33
N SER A 41 23.35 30.54 12.47
CA SER A 41 23.59 29.96 11.17
C SER A 41 24.68 30.67 10.37
N GLY A 42 25.70 29.91 9.87
CA GLY A 42 26.85 30.46 9.17
C GLY A 42 27.91 31.12 10.03
N CYS A 43 27.72 31.23 11.36
CA CYS A 43 28.70 31.84 12.27
C CYS A 43 29.95 30.96 12.43
N THR A 44 29.79 29.66 12.58
CA THR A 44 30.91 28.70 12.69
C THR A 44 31.82 28.76 11.48
N ASP A 45 31.23 28.76 10.27
CA ASP A 45 31.99 28.85 9.00
C ASP A 45 32.75 30.19 8.91
N ALA A 46 32.10 31.30 9.30
CA ALA A 46 32.75 32.63 9.34
C ALA A 46 33.91 32.65 10.31
N LEU A 47 33.77 32.07 11.52
CA LEU A 47 34.86 31.98 12.50
C LEU A 47 36.01 31.12 12.02
N ILE A 48 35.75 30.01 11.34
CA ILE A 48 36.82 29.19 10.71
C ILE A 48 37.56 29.99 9.61
N GLN A 49 36.83 30.80 8.83
CA GLN A 49 37.44 31.69 7.85
C GLN A 49 38.31 32.75 8.48
N ILE A 50 37.83 33.39 9.58
CA ILE A 50 38.59 34.33 10.39
C ILE A 50 39.89 33.70 10.88
N GLY A 51 39.86 32.46 11.41
CA GLY A 51 41.06 31.76 11.89
C GLY A 51 42.09 31.43 10.81
N ARG A 52 41.69 31.47 9.54
CA ARG A 52 42.56 31.15 8.37
C ARG A 52 43.01 32.39 7.57
N ALA A 53 42.37 33.51 7.80
CA ALA A 53 42.64 34.75 7.05
C ALA A 53 43.93 35.39 7.45
N GLU A 54 44.69 35.94 6.51
CA GLU A 54 45.88 36.76 6.79
C GLU A 54 45.51 38.12 7.40
N ASP A 55 44.39 38.70 6.97
CA ASP A 55 43.79 39.93 7.54
C ASP A 55 42.34 39.66 7.89
N PRO A 56 42.04 39.26 9.14
CA PRO A 56 40.70 38.86 9.56
C PRO A 56 39.80 40.05 10.03
N GLU A 57 40.32 41.26 10.18
CA GLU A 57 39.60 42.36 10.80
C GLU A 57 38.24 42.67 10.13
N HIS A 58 38.19 42.73 8.81
CA HIS A 58 36.95 43.00 8.10
C HIS A 58 35.90 41.89 8.35
N LEU A 59 36.30 40.60 8.33
CA LEU A 59 35.42 39.47 8.62
C LEU A 59 34.90 39.49 10.05
N ILE A 60 35.75 39.87 11.00
CA ILE A 60 35.38 40.04 12.41
C ILE A 60 34.36 41.17 12.58
N ASP A 61 34.59 42.33 11.96
CA ASP A 61 33.69 43.48 12.01
C ASP A 61 32.31 43.14 11.39
N GLU A 62 32.28 42.44 10.26
CA GLU A 62 31.05 42.00 9.62
C GLU A 62 30.26 41.04 10.53
N LEU A 63 30.93 40.05 11.11
CA LEU A 63 30.31 39.08 12.00
C LEU A 63 29.81 39.75 13.29
N GLN A 64 30.60 40.70 13.86
CA GLN A 64 30.19 41.50 15.00
C GLN A 64 28.97 42.36 14.69
N ALA A 65 28.95 43.06 13.56
CA ALA A 65 27.83 43.90 13.15
C ALA A 65 26.55 43.08 13.04
N ARG A 66 26.63 41.85 12.50
CA ARG A 66 25.49 40.92 12.40
C ARG A 66 24.91 40.55 13.77
N HIS A 67 25.76 40.24 14.76
CA HIS A 67 25.31 39.93 16.13
C HIS A 67 24.71 41.17 16.82
N ILE A 68 25.33 42.33 16.67
CA ILE A 68 24.81 43.60 17.21
C ILE A 68 23.47 43.96 16.59
N ALA A 69 23.26 43.69 15.29
CA ALA A 69 21.95 43.92 14.64
C ALA A 69 20.84 43.04 15.24
N ILE A 70 21.14 41.80 15.62
CA ILE A 70 20.20 40.90 16.31
C ILE A 70 19.91 41.46 17.72
N ILE A 71 20.94 41.81 18.48
CA ILE A 71 20.82 42.40 19.83
C ILE A 71 19.96 43.66 19.80
N ASN A 72 20.19 44.54 18.85
CA ASN A 72 19.45 45.82 18.72
C ASN A 72 17.93 45.61 18.47
N ARG A 73 17.54 44.47 17.94
CA ARG A 73 16.13 44.11 17.71
C ARG A 73 15.50 43.39 18.91
N LEU A 74 16.31 42.67 19.70
CA LEU A 74 15.84 41.89 20.85
C LEU A 74 15.75 42.71 22.14
N PHE A 75 16.62 43.70 22.31
CA PHE A 75 16.75 44.44 23.55
C PHE A 75 16.47 45.94 23.36
N THR A 76 16.05 46.60 24.44
CA THR A 76 15.80 48.04 24.48
C THR A 76 16.53 48.70 25.67
N GLY A 77 16.66 50.01 25.67
CA GLY A 77 17.19 50.77 26.80
C GLY A 77 18.59 50.35 27.28
N THR A 78 18.76 50.25 28.58
CA THR A 78 20.02 49.88 29.25
C THR A 78 20.42 48.43 28.98
N GLU A 79 19.45 47.51 28.87
CA GLU A 79 19.66 46.09 28.57
C GLU A 79 20.36 45.88 27.23
N ARG A 80 19.98 46.70 26.23
CA ARG A 80 20.62 46.69 24.92
C ARG A 80 22.09 47.11 25.01
N ALA A 81 22.38 48.19 25.76
CA ALA A 81 23.75 48.67 25.93
C ALA A 81 24.65 47.60 26.57
N GLU A 82 24.14 46.91 27.59
CA GLU A 82 24.85 45.84 28.27
C GLU A 82 25.04 44.62 27.38
N ALA A 83 24.01 44.20 26.63
CA ALA A 83 24.10 43.07 25.68
C ALA A 83 25.11 43.35 24.56
N VAL A 84 25.16 44.60 24.06
CA VAL A 84 26.17 45.02 23.07
C VAL A 84 27.57 45.03 23.69
N ALA A 85 27.73 45.46 24.94
CA ALA A 85 29.02 45.43 25.63
C ALA A 85 29.53 43.98 25.80
N ASP A 86 28.68 43.06 26.25
CA ASP A 86 29.03 41.63 26.34
C ASP A 86 29.44 41.04 24.99
N CYS A 87 28.69 41.34 23.94
CA CYS A 87 29.03 40.89 22.58
C CYS A 87 30.41 41.42 22.15
N ARG A 88 30.69 42.73 22.37
CA ARG A 88 31.98 43.33 22.04
C ARG A 88 33.14 42.71 22.83
N ASN A 89 32.93 42.38 24.10
CA ASN A 89 33.94 41.70 24.91
C ASN A 89 34.32 40.35 24.31
N ILE A 90 33.35 39.56 23.87
CA ILE A 90 33.61 38.29 23.21
C ILE A 90 34.34 38.48 21.87
N PHE A 91 33.97 39.51 21.10
CA PHE A 91 34.70 39.85 19.86
C PHE A 91 36.12 40.37 20.11
N ALA A 92 36.37 41.01 21.25
CA ALA A 92 37.73 41.37 21.63
C ALA A 92 38.62 40.14 21.92
N GLU A 93 38.02 39.05 22.42
CA GLU A 93 38.74 37.76 22.54
C GLU A 93 38.96 37.10 21.16
N ILE A 94 37.96 37.11 20.27
CA ILE A 94 38.07 36.58 18.91
C ILE A 94 39.21 37.26 18.12
N ARG A 95 39.40 38.57 18.28
CA ARG A 95 40.48 39.34 17.65
C ARG A 95 41.88 38.85 18.03
N ARG A 96 42.05 38.11 19.12
CA ARG A 96 43.32 37.50 19.52
C ARG A 96 43.60 36.18 18.76
N ILE A 97 42.68 35.74 17.90
CA ILE A 97 42.73 34.50 17.12
C ILE A 97 43.08 33.30 17.98
N PRO A 98 42.22 32.91 18.93
CA PRO A 98 42.46 31.74 19.76
C PRO A 98 42.47 30.44 18.97
N PRO A 99 43.18 29.37 19.42
CA PRO A 99 43.37 28.13 18.67
C PRO A 99 42.10 27.45 18.19
N VAL A 100 40.99 27.63 18.92
CA VAL A 100 39.65 27.06 18.59
C VAL A 100 38.66 28.19 18.47
N VAL A 101 38.87 29.07 17.49
CA VAL A 101 38.07 30.30 17.33
C VAL A 101 36.60 29.98 17.00
N GLU A 102 36.31 28.86 16.34
CA GLU A 102 34.97 28.40 16.05
C GLU A 102 34.10 28.16 17.30
N SER A 103 34.71 27.91 18.47
CA SER A 103 33.98 27.72 19.74
C SER A 103 33.27 28.98 20.25
N PHE A 104 33.59 30.13 19.72
CA PHE A 104 32.97 31.38 20.14
C PHE A 104 31.57 31.60 19.59
N GLY A 105 31.18 30.87 18.54
CA GLY A 105 29.85 31.00 17.95
C GLY A 105 28.72 30.65 18.92
N GLU A 106 28.88 29.57 19.66
CA GLU A 106 27.92 29.11 20.66
C GLU A 106 27.95 29.99 21.93
N LEU A 107 29.12 30.52 22.28
CA LEU A 107 29.23 31.50 23.38
C LEU A 107 28.42 32.76 23.07
N LEU A 108 28.53 33.28 21.84
CA LEU A 108 27.78 34.48 21.41
C LEU A 108 26.26 34.22 21.44
N SER A 109 25.77 33.17 20.85
CA SER A 109 24.32 32.87 20.78
C SER A 109 23.73 32.64 22.17
N THR A 110 24.40 31.87 23.03
CA THR A 110 23.89 31.49 24.35
C THR A 110 23.92 32.66 25.34
N ARG A 111 24.91 33.54 25.24
CA ARG A 111 24.93 34.76 26.07
C ARG A 111 23.79 35.70 25.74
N ILE A 112 23.46 35.87 24.45
CA ILE A 112 22.29 36.66 24.01
C ILE A 112 21.01 36.07 24.59
N LEU A 113 20.80 34.76 24.45
CA LEU A 113 19.59 34.06 24.93
C LEU A 113 19.49 34.11 26.46
N ALA A 114 20.57 33.81 27.18
CA ALA A 114 20.57 33.84 28.65
C ALA A 114 20.25 35.22 29.19
N ARG A 115 20.87 36.28 28.63
CA ARG A 115 20.58 37.66 29.03
C ARG A 115 19.14 38.02 28.75
N LYS A 116 18.60 37.68 27.59
CA LYS A 116 17.22 38.01 27.23
C LYS A 116 16.21 37.34 28.18
N LEU A 117 16.38 36.05 28.49
CA LEU A 117 15.57 35.35 29.48
C LEU A 117 15.64 35.98 30.88
N SER A 118 16.83 36.42 31.30
CA SER A 118 17.00 37.14 32.58
C SER A 118 16.28 38.49 32.59
N CYS A 119 16.34 39.26 31.51
CA CYS A 119 15.62 40.54 31.36
C CYS A 119 14.09 40.34 31.34
N GLU A 120 13.58 39.20 30.88
CA GLU A 120 12.15 38.85 30.94
C GLU A 120 11.71 38.33 32.32
N GLY A 121 12.62 38.31 33.32
CA GLY A 121 12.31 37.99 34.71
C GLY A 121 12.49 36.54 35.09
N TYR A 122 12.99 35.69 34.17
CA TYR A 122 13.25 34.27 34.48
C TYR A 122 14.52 34.13 35.33
N ARG A 123 14.50 33.25 36.34
CA ARG A 123 15.69 32.85 37.10
C ARG A 123 16.58 31.99 36.19
N THR A 124 17.42 32.66 35.41
CA THR A 124 18.27 32.06 34.39
C THR A 124 19.71 31.97 34.85
N GLN A 125 20.34 30.81 34.64
CA GLN A 125 21.75 30.58 34.89
C GLN A 125 22.44 30.21 33.58
N TRP A 126 23.45 30.94 33.16
CA TRP A 126 24.32 30.55 32.09
C TRP A 126 25.39 29.58 32.60
N LEU A 127 25.62 28.48 31.92
CA LEU A 127 26.63 27.47 32.22
C LEU A 127 27.69 27.45 31.11
N ASP A 128 28.95 27.31 31.47
CA ASP A 128 30.02 27.14 30.48
C ASP A 128 30.27 25.66 30.20
N SER A 129 29.97 25.19 29.02
CA SER A 129 30.15 23.78 28.66
C SER A 129 31.62 23.35 28.67
N ARG A 130 32.56 24.28 28.59
CA ARG A 130 34.01 23.99 28.73
C ARG A 130 34.37 23.58 30.17
N ASP A 131 33.56 23.94 31.16
CA ASP A 131 33.74 23.50 32.56
C ASP A 131 33.03 22.19 32.86
N LEU A 132 32.10 21.76 31.99
CA LEU A 132 31.21 20.65 32.23
C LEU A 132 31.53 19.42 31.37
N VAL A 133 31.85 19.61 30.09
CA VAL A 133 32.06 18.52 29.14
C VAL A 133 33.57 18.26 29.02
N LEU A 134 34.00 17.07 29.46
CA LEU A 134 35.39 16.65 29.46
C LEU A 134 35.65 15.64 28.35
N THR A 135 36.63 15.91 27.49
CA THR A 135 37.11 14.99 26.44
C THR A 135 38.51 14.48 26.73
N ALA A 136 38.89 13.37 26.14
CA ALA A 136 40.29 13.03 25.94
C ALA A 136 40.94 14.03 24.97
N PRO A 137 42.29 14.19 24.96
CA PRO A 137 42.96 14.95 23.93
C PRO A 137 42.61 14.38 22.54
N GLY A 138 42.38 15.28 21.59
CA GLY A 138 41.96 14.95 20.22
C GLY A 138 42.99 15.39 19.17
N SER A 139 42.54 15.56 17.93
CA SER A 139 43.32 16.04 16.81
C SER A 139 42.77 17.35 16.28
N GLY A 140 43.61 18.36 16.17
CA GLY A 140 43.20 19.70 15.74
C GLY A 140 42.29 20.35 16.78
N SER A 141 41.16 20.90 16.33
CA SER A 141 40.12 21.49 17.22
C SER A 141 39.14 20.47 17.80
N GLU A 142 39.07 19.25 17.27
CA GLU A 142 38.19 18.22 17.79
C GLU A 142 38.84 17.47 18.96
N GLY A 143 38.07 17.35 20.06
CA GLY A 143 38.46 16.54 21.21
C GLY A 143 38.36 15.03 20.88
N GLY A 144 39.04 14.24 21.71
CA GLY A 144 38.87 12.80 21.73
C GLY A 144 37.50 12.39 22.31
N PRO A 145 37.33 11.09 22.65
CA PRO A 145 36.09 10.61 23.27
C PRO A 145 35.75 11.38 24.55
N VAL A 146 34.45 11.63 24.73
CA VAL A 146 33.95 12.28 25.97
C VAL A 146 33.98 11.27 27.11
N ASP A 147 34.47 11.72 28.27
CA ASP A 147 34.32 11.03 29.57
C ASP A 147 32.87 11.23 30.05
N LEU A 148 32.04 10.22 29.84
CA LEU A 148 30.61 10.32 30.14
C LEU A 148 30.31 10.43 31.61
N ASP A 149 31.08 9.76 32.48
CA ASP A 149 30.84 9.74 33.91
C ASP A 149 31.22 11.10 34.53
N VAL A 150 32.43 11.58 34.27
CA VAL A 150 32.89 12.89 34.76
C VAL A 150 32.03 14.03 34.21
N THR A 151 31.67 13.97 32.93
CA THR A 151 30.79 14.96 32.30
C THR A 151 29.41 14.98 32.99
N GLY A 152 28.81 13.80 33.20
CA GLY A 152 27.53 13.67 33.89
C GLY A 152 27.55 14.20 35.31
N ASP A 153 28.63 13.91 36.09
CA ASP A 153 28.81 14.44 37.45
C ASP A 153 28.96 15.96 37.46
N ASN A 154 29.74 16.54 36.56
CA ASN A 154 29.92 17.97 36.43
C ASN A 154 28.58 18.66 36.11
N ILE A 155 27.81 18.13 35.17
CA ILE A 155 26.50 18.70 34.80
C ILE A 155 25.55 18.67 36.01
N ARG A 156 25.43 17.50 36.69
CA ARG A 156 24.58 17.36 37.88
C ARG A 156 24.98 18.34 38.99
N ALA A 157 26.26 18.42 39.26
CA ALA A 157 26.80 19.34 40.28
C ALA A 157 26.52 20.82 39.97
N ALA A 158 26.72 21.24 38.70
CA ALA A 158 26.47 22.64 38.28
C ALA A 158 24.99 23.01 38.39
N VAL A 159 24.08 22.08 38.04
CA VAL A 159 22.63 22.29 38.15
C VAL A 159 22.18 22.26 39.61
N ALA A 160 22.73 21.35 40.42
CA ALA A 160 22.41 21.25 41.84
C ALA A 160 22.91 22.49 42.67
N ALA A 161 24.03 23.10 42.26
CA ALA A 161 24.57 24.30 42.87
C ALA A 161 23.68 25.55 42.70
N ARG A 162 22.64 25.48 41.85
CA ARG A 162 21.72 26.61 41.56
C ARG A 162 20.25 26.13 41.66
N PRO A 163 19.77 25.77 42.86
CA PRO A 163 18.43 25.23 43.05
C PRO A 163 17.32 26.24 42.70
N GLU A 164 17.60 27.52 42.80
CA GLU A 164 16.70 28.63 42.49
C GLU A 164 16.52 28.84 40.99
N ALA A 165 17.46 28.39 40.15
CA ALA A 165 17.38 28.59 38.71
C ALA A 165 16.30 27.72 38.07
N ARG A 166 15.46 28.33 37.25
CA ARG A 166 14.41 27.66 36.49
C ARG A 166 14.90 27.28 35.10
N ILE A 167 15.78 28.10 34.52
CA ILE A 167 16.33 27.92 33.18
C ILE A 167 17.86 27.93 33.27
N PHE A 168 18.47 26.91 32.66
CA PHE A 168 19.90 26.85 32.42
C PHE A 168 20.16 27.01 30.93
N VAL A 169 21.12 27.85 30.56
CA VAL A 169 21.53 28.05 29.16
C VAL A 169 22.98 27.64 29.01
N ALA A 170 23.26 26.73 28.13
CA ALA A 170 24.61 26.23 27.89
C ALA A 170 24.94 26.22 26.39
N PRO A 171 26.18 26.57 26.00
CA PRO A 171 26.65 26.41 24.64
C PRO A 171 26.74 24.92 24.26
N GLY A 172 26.20 24.53 23.10
CA GLY A 172 26.49 23.23 22.53
C GLY A 172 27.87 23.18 21.90
N PHE A 173 28.26 22.05 21.33
CA PHE A 173 29.44 21.84 20.47
C PHE A 173 30.79 21.96 21.17
N ILE A 174 30.94 22.78 22.23
CA ILE A 174 32.21 23.09 22.88
C ILE A 174 32.46 22.28 24.15
N ALA A 175 33.72 21.94 24.39
CA ALA A 175 34.20 21.16 25.52
C ALA A 175 35.61 21.59 25.94
N ARG A 176 36.20 20.90 26.91
CA ARG A 176 37.58 21.00 27.30
C ARG A 176 38.19 19.59 27.39
N ASP A 177 39.45 19.44 27.03
CA ASP A 177 40.17 18.20 27.24
C ASP A 177 40.82 18.12 28.63
N THR A 178 41.37 16.91 28.92
CA THR A 178 42.06 16.66 30.19
C THR A 178 43.34 17.51 30.40
N SER A 179 43.89 18.14 29.36
CA SER A 179 45.00 19.10 29.47
C SER A 179 44.56 20.51 29.80
N GLY A 180 43.25 20.79 29.78
CA GLY A 180 42.66 22.12 29.97
C GLY A 180 42.48 22.90 28.67
N ALA A 181 42.83 22.34 27.50
CA ALA A 181 42.64 23.02 26.24
C ALA A 181 41.16 22.99 25.81
N VAL A 182 40.68 24.10 25.24
CA VAL A 182 39.34 24.15 24.63
C VAL A 182 39.30 23.25 23.43
N THR A 183 38.23 22.43 23.30
CA THR A 183 38.02 21.52 22.19
C THR A 183 36.57 21.62 21.68
N THR A 184 36.29 21.01 20.52
CA THR A 184 34.94 20.86 19.97
C THR A 184 34.53 19.41 19.92
N LEU A 185 33.21 19.16 19.86
CA LEU A 185 32.65 17.83 19.77
C LEU A 185 32.44 17.36 18.30
N GLY A 186 33.01 18.09 17.35
CA GLY A 186 32.92 17.76 15.94
C GLY A 186 31.52 17.88 15.33
N ARG A 187 31.29 17.18 14.24
CA ARG A 187 29.99 17.22 13.54
C ARG A 187 28.83 16.77 14.45
N GLY A 188 27.73 17.53 14.45
CA GLY A 188 26.57 17.25 15.31
C GLY A 188 26.83 17.55 16.78
N GLY A 189 27.91 18.29 17.14
CA GLY A 189 28.35 18.51 18.51
C GLY A 189 27.30 19.13 19.41
N SER A 190 26.42 20.00 18.91
CA SER A 190 25.33 20.56 19.75
C SER A 190 24.25 19.51 20.05
N ASP A 191 23.94 18.56 19.15
CA ASP A 191 23.04 17.45 19.43
C ASP A 191 23.68 16.50 20.45
N TYR A 192 25.00 16.30 20.32
CA TYR A 192 25.79 15.52 21.29
C TYR A 192 25.76 16.16 22.68
N SER A 193 26.00 17.47 22.77
CA SER A 193 25.88 18.19 24.03
C SER A 193 24.49 17.98 24.66
N ALA A 194 23.42 18.14 23.88
CA ALA A 194 22.06 17.94 24.39
C ALA A 194 21.84 16.51 24.92
N SER A 195 22.38 15.50 24.20
CA SER A 195 22.31 14.10 24.62
C SER A 195 23.11 13.86 25.92
N LEU A 196 24.29 14.47 26.09
CA LEU A 196 25.09 14.39 27.31
C LEU A 196 24.35 15.04 28.53
N PHE A 197 23.79 16.22 28.30
CA PHE A 197 22.99 16.88 29.33
C PHE A 197 21.73 16.06 29.67
N ALA A 198 21.04 15.50 28.69
CA ALA A 198 19.88 14.68 28.96
C ALA A 198 20.23 13.40 29.72
N ALA A 199 21.30 12.70 29.32
CA ALA A 199 21.78 11.48 29.98
C ALA A 199 22.19 11.67 31.44
N SER A 200 22.37 12.95 31.90
CA SER A 200 22.71 13.30 33.28
C SER A 200 21.50 13.29 34.22
N PHE A 201 20.26 13.16 33.71
CA PHE A 201 19.03 13.26 34.50
C PHE A 201 18.04 12.17 34.18
N ASP A 202 17.24 11.74 35.17
CA ASP A 202 16.14 10.80 35.05
C ASP A 202 15.02 11.20 36.05
N PRO A 203 13.78 11.44 35.63
CA PRO A 203 13.29 11.46 34.24
C PRO A 203 13.67 12.74 33.46
N VAL A 204 13.76 12.61 32.15
CA VAL A 204 14.10 13.74 31.26
C VAL A 204 13.28 13.72 29.97
N ASP A 205 12.89 14.91 29.48
CA ASP A 205 12.29 15.10 28.14
C ASP A 205 13.35 15.81 27.27
N LEU A 206 13.86 15.08 26.26
CA LEU A 206 14.86 15.60 25.32
C LEU A 206 14.18 16.02 24.03
N GLN A 207 14.26 17.29 23.67
CA GLN A 207 13.69 17.87 22.45
C GLN A 207 14.79 18.54 21.61
N ILE A 208 14.86 18.13 20.33
CA ILE A 208 15.74 18.74 19.33
C ILE A 208 14.86 19.57 18.39
N TRP A 209 15.05 20.89 18.44
CA TRP A 209 14.33 21.87 17.65
C TRP A 209 15.14 22.30 16.43
N THR A 210 14.53 22.18 15.24
CA THR A 210 15.15 22.44 13.94
C THR A 210 14.17 23.22 13.03
N ASP A 211 14.49 23.38 11.75
CA ASP A 211 13.67 24.08 10.75
C ASP A 211 12.77 23.16 9.91
N VAL A 212 12.74 21.86 10.24
CA VAL A 212 11.88 20.88 9.59
C VAL A 212 10.93 20.22 10.59
N PRO A 213 9.75 19.72 10.17
CA PRO A 213 8.74 19.18 11.08
C PRO A 213 9.06 17.77 11.62
N GLY A 214 10.31 17.35 11.63
CA GLY A 214 10.76 16.02 12.06
C GLY A 214 11.49 15.26 10.96
N ILE A 215 11.65 13.94 11.16
CA ILE A 215 12.18 13.04 10.14
C ILE A 215 11.05 12.76 9.13
N MET A 216 11.34 12.90 7.84
CA MET A 216 10.35 12.77 6.78
C MET A 216 10.56 11.50 5.97
N THR A 217 9.48 10.98 5.37
CA THR A 217 9.51 9.78 4.51
C THR A 217 10.41 9.91 3.28
N ALA A 218 10.73 11.13 2.86
CA ALA A 218 11.76 11.47 1.87
C ALA A 218 12.15 12.95 2.04
N ASN A 219 13.17 13.40 1.29
CA ASN A 219 13.51 14.83 1.23
C ASN A 219 12.36 15.62 0.56
N PRO A 220 11.68 16.55 1.25
CA PRO A 220 10.53 17.28 0.70
C PRO A 220 10.87 18.16 -0.50
N LYS A 221 12.13 18.56 -0.67
CA LYS A 221 12.61 19.29 -1.86
C LYS A 221 12.69 18.40 -3.12
N VAL A 222 12.69 17.07 -2.94
CA VAL A 222 12.70 16.07 -4.02
C VAL A 222 11.32 15.47 -4.20
N VAL A 223 10.62 15.19 -3.09
CA VAL A 223 9.30 14.57 -3.06
C VAL A 223 8.34 15.47 -2.27
N PRO A 224 7.55 16.32 -2.92
CA PRO A 224 6.60 17.20 -2.24
C PRO A 224 5.53 16.47 -1.40
N ALA A 225 5.23 15.21 -1.75
CA ALA A 225 4.30 14.35 -1.02
C ALA A 225 4.92 13.67 0.23
N ALA A 226 6.20 13.96 0.54
CA ALA A 226 6.84 13.43 1.74
C ALA A 226 6.11 13.89 3.02
N ARG A 227 5.95 12.98 3.97
CA ARG A 227 5.23 13.21 5.23
C ARG A 227 6.16 13.01 6.41
N THR A 228 5.90 13.73 7.54
CA THR A 228 6.60 13.51 8.79
C THR A 228 6.30 12.10 9.32
N ILE A 229 7.32 11.41 9.79
CA ILE A 229 7.24 10.10 10.43
C ILE A 229 6.95 10.37 11.92
N PRO A 230 5.77 9.97 12.45
CA PRO A 230 5.43 10.27 13.85
C PRO A 230 6.36 9.58 14.84
N GLU A 231 6.67 8.31 14.62
CA GLU A 231 7.51 7.49 15.48
C GLU A 231 8.49 6.65 14.65
N ILE A 232 9.73 6.55 15.14
CA ILE A 232 10.78 5.80 14.48
C ILE A 232 11.74 5.23 15.53
N SER A 233 12.27 4.02 15.30
CA SER A 233 13.30 3.47 16.18
C SER A 233 14.65 4.18 16.01
N TYR A 234 15.48 4.14 17.05
CA TYR A 234 16.87 4.62 16.93
C TYR A 234 17.60 4.00 15.75
N ARG A 235 17.42 2.67 15.54
CA ARG A 235 18.07 1.95 14.44
C ARG A 235 17.66 2.53 13.09
N ALA A 236 16.36 2.67 12.83
CA ALA A 236 15.88 3.16 11.54
C ALA A 236 16.24 4.63 11.32
N ALA A 237 16.19 5.47 12.38
CA ALA A 237 16.65 6.86 12.30
C ALA A 237 18.14 6.95 11.95
N PHE A 238 18.99 6.08 12.53
CA PHE A 238 20.42 6.00 12.22
C PHE A 238 20.66 5.54 10.78
N ASP A 239 19.95 4.50 10.32
CA ASP A 239 20.06 4.01 8.97
C ASP A 239 19.66 5.10 7.95
N MET A 240 18.55 5.80 8.18
CA MET A 240 18.16 6.93 7.33
C MET A 240 19.21 8.05 7.34
N ALA A 241 19.75 8.42 8.51
CA ALA A 241 20.79 9.45 8.62
C ALA A 241 22.09 9.06 7.93
N ARG A 242 22.51 7.80 8.07
CA ARG A 242 23.71 7.25 7.40
C ARG A 242 23.60 7.30 5.89
N TYR A 243 22.41 7.13 5.34
CA TYR A 243 22.14 7.13 3.90
C TYR A 243 21.50 8.44 3.39
N GLY A 244 21.78 9.57 4.08
CA GLY A 244 21.57 10.91 3.54
C GLY A 244 20.38 11.68 4.06
N ALA A 245 19.60 11.18 5.00
CA ALA A 245 18.60 11.99 5.70
C ALA A 245 19.30 12.96 6.67
N LYS A 246 19.21 14.26 6.40
CA LYS A 246 20.02 15.30 7.07
C LYS A 246 19.42 15.81 8.41
N VAL A 247 18.59 15.06 9.09
CA VAL A 247 17.86 15.55 10.27
C VAL A 247 18.62 15.29 11.58
N LEU A 248 19.45 14.26 11.63
CA LEU A 248 20.14 13.83 12.84
C LEU A 248 21.53 13.31 12.54
N TYR A 249 22.52 13.61 13.39
CA TYR A 249 23.81 12.97 13.34
C TYR A 249 23.84 11.80 14.33
N ALA A 250 23.78 10.59 13.82
CA ALA A 250 23.58 9.36 14.58
C ALA A 250 24.53 9.19 15.79
N PRO A 251 25.87 9.44 15.69
CA PRO A 251 26.77 9.33 16.85
C PRO A 251 26.44 10.32 17.97
N ALA A 252 25.88 11.48 17.64
CA ALA A 252 25.60 12.52 18.61
C ALA A 252 24.48 12.17 19.60
N VAL A 253 23.62 11.21 19.27
CA VAL A 253 22.48 10.82 20.14
C VAL A 253 22.73 9.50 20.90
N ASP A 254 23.91 8.92 20.79
CA ASP A 254 24.27 7.67 21.47
C ASP A 254 24.14 7.74 23.01
N PRO A 255 24.52 8.85 23.71
CA PRO A 255 24.28 8.95 25.14
C PRO A 255 22.81 8.83 25.53
N ALA A 256 21.91 9.52 24.81
CA ALA A 256 20.47 9.41 25.06
C ALA A 256 19.96 7.99 24.80
N ARG A 257 20.39 7.35 23.72
CA ARG A 257 20.05 5.96 23.39
C ARG A 257 20.47 4.98 24.48
N ARG A 258 21.69 5.08 24.98
CA ARG A 258 22.21 4.19 26.04
C ARG A 258 21.40 4.29 27.34
N HIS A 259 20.78 5.43 27.60
CA HIS A 259 19.92 5.66 28.76
C HIS A 259 18.42 5.45 28.45
N GLY A 260 18.07 4.98 27.24
CA GLY A 260 16.67 4.75 26.84
C GLY A 260 15.81 6.01 26.76
N ILE A 261 16.43 7.18 26.58
CA ILE A 261 15.76 8.49 26.56
C ILE A 261 15.15 8.71 25.17
N ALA A 262 13.83 8.88 25.09
CA ALA A 262 13.19 9.25 23.84
C ALA A 262 13.62 10.66 23.39
N ILE A 263 13.85 10.83 22.07
CA ILE A 263 14.22 12.11 21.46
C ILE A 263 13.05 12.62 20.64
N ASN A 264 12.59 13.85 20.95
CA ASN A 264 11.52 14.51 20.22
C ASN A 264 12.13 15.52 19.23
N ILE A 265 12.01 15.26 17.91
CA ILE A 265 12.42 16.21 16.87
C ILE A 265 11.24 17.12 16.55
N ARG A 266 11.41 18.43 16.68
CA ARG A 266 10.34 19.43 16.55
C ARG A 266 10.75 20.60 15.67
N ASN A 267 9.76 21.32 15.13
CA ASN A 267 9.99 22.48 14.29
C ASN A 267 9.90 23.79 15.10
N THR A 268 10.97 24.57 15.14
CA THR A 268 11.00 25.88 15.79
C THR A 268 10.00 26.87 15.18
N PHE A 269 9.70 26.73 13.89
CA PHE A 269 8.83 27.65 13.14
C PHE A 269 7.37 27.19 13.08
N ASP A 270 7.09 25.96 13.55
CA ASP A 270 5.76 25.36 13.70
C ASP A 270 5.73 24.50 14.99
N PRO A 271 5.69 25.15 16.17
CA PRO A 271 5.78 24.46 17.46
C PRO A 271 4.59 23.53 17.75
N GLU A 272 3.44 23.77 17.13
CA GLU A 272 2.23 22.96 17.31
C GLU A 272 2.32 21.60 16.57
N HIS A 273 3.17 21.51 15.55
CA HIS A 273 3.38 20.25 14.85
C HIS A 273 4.04 19.21 15.78
N PRO A 274 3.46 17.98 15.93
CA PRO A 274 3.94 16.99 16.90
C PRO A 274 5.39 16.52 16.66
N GLY A 275 5.86 16.59 15.41
CA GLY A 275 7.22 16.20 15.07
C GLY A 275 7.42 14.68 14.96
N THR A 276 8.63 14.21 15.30
CA THR A 276 9.03 12.80 15.29
C THR A 276 9.56 12.39 16.64
N VAL A 277 9.07 11.27 17.18
CA VAL A 277 9.60 10.63 18.39
C VAL A 277 10.54 9.49 17.98
N ILE A 278 11.79 9.56 18.45
CA ILE A 278 12.79 8.50 18.28
C ILE A 278 12.91 7.76 19.61
N SER A 279 12.69 6.44 19.62
CA SER A 279 12.78 5.61 20.83
C SER A 279 13.14 4.16 20.49
N ASP A 280 13.39 3.33 21.50
CA ASP A 280 13.67 1.89 21.28
C ASP A 280 12.40 1.03 21.05
N ARG A 281 11.22 1.63 20.94
CA ARG A 281 10.00 0.89 20.61
C ARG A 281 10.12 0.34 19.20
N SER A 282 10.19 -0.99 19.07
CA SER A 282 10.14 -1.66 17.78
C SER A 282 8.68 -1.83 17.34
N ALA A 283 8.40 -1.53 16.08
CA ALA A 283 7.11 -1.88 15.47
C ALA A 283 6.92 -3.40 15.49
N GLY A 284 5.84 -3.89 16.08
CA GLY A 284 5.46 -5.31 16.06
C GLY A 284 5.08 -5.81 14.65
N VAL A 285 4.82 -4.89 13.73
CA VAL A 285 4.47 -5.11 12.31
C VAL A 285 5.50 -4.40 11.45
N ARG A 286 5.76 -4.94 10.25
CA ARG A 286 6.66 -4.30 9.30
C ARG A 286 6.08 -2.97 8.79
N GLU A 287 6.87 -1.93 8.93
CA GLU A 287 6.58 -0.60 8.40
C GLU A 287 7.74 -0.06 7.57
N TRP A 288 7.42 0.63 6.46
CA TRP A 288 8.38 1.43 5.74
C TRP A 288 8.47 2.83 6.38
N LYS A 289 9.70 3.28 6.63
CA LYS A 289 9.92 4.56 7.31
C LYS A 289 10.30 5.66 6.34
N GLY A 290 11.17 5.41 5.37
CA GLY A 290 11.53 6.45 4.42
C GLY A 290 12.45 6.00 3.30
N VAL A 291 12.61 6.90 2.33
CA VAL A 291 13.57 6.79 1.23
C VAL A 291 14.61 7.89 1.38
N SER A 292 15.85 7.50 1.58
CA SER A 292 16.99 8.41 1.65
C SER A 292 17.94 8.18 0.47
N SER A 293 18.82 9.15 0.18
CA SER A 293 19.77 9.05 -0.90
C SER A 293 21.11 9.68 -0.54
N LEU A 294 22.18 9.03 -0.93
CA LEU A 294 23.55 9.49 -0.71
C LEU A 294 24.31 9.51 -2.03
N ASP A 295 24.77 10.69 -2.42
CA ASP A 295 25.55 10.89 -3.63
C ASP A 295 27.00 10.46 -3.45
N ASN A 296 27.56 9.79 -4.48
CA ASN A 296 28.99 9.57 -4.64
C ASN A 296 29.51 10.44 -5.82
N PRO A 297 30.01 11.66 -5.54
CA PRO A 297 30.41 12.58 -6.59
C PRO A 297 31.60 12.07 -7.46
N LEU A 298 32.45 11.22 -6.89
CA LEU A 298 33.63 10.68 -7.61
C LEU A 298 33.21 9.71 -8.73
N GLU A 299 32.09 8.98 -8.52
CA GLU A 299 31.59 8.00 -9.49
C GLU A 299 30.39 8.53 -10.29
N GLY A 300 29.84 9.70 -9.95
CA GLY A 300 28.62 10.23 -10.56
C GLY A 300 27.38 9.35 -10.30
N THR A 301 27.39 8.67 -9.15
CA THR A 301 26.35 7.72 -8.74
C THR A 301 25.67 8.17 -7.45
N THR A 302 24.46 7.66 -7.22
CA THR A 302 23.69 7.89 -6.00
C THR A 302 23.16 6.56 -5.48
N CYS A 303 23.47 6.25 -4.24
CA CYS A 303 22.87 5.14 -3.51
C CYS A 303 21.54 5.59 -2.92
N ILE A 304 20.47 4.88 -3.23
CA ILE A 304 19.12 5.12 -2.65
C ILE A 304 18.84 3.99 -1.67
N CYS A 305 18.39 4.35 -0.47
CA CYS A 305 18.03 3.43 0.59
C CYS A 305 16.52 3.56 0.91
N LEU A 306 15.78 2.46 0.82
CA LEU A 306 14.47 2.30 1.41
C LEU A 306 14.63 1.68 2.79
N THR A 307 14.35 2.45 3.84
CA THR A 307 14.47 2.03 5.23
C THR A 307 13.13 1.51 5.76
N GLY A 308 13.17 0.36 6.44
CA GLY A 308 12.02 -0.24 7.11
C GLY A 308 12.29 -0.61 8.57
N GLU A 309 11.23 -0.93 9.29
CA GLU A 309 11.23 -1.45 10.66
C GLU A 309 10.42 -2.72 10.79
N GLY A 310 10.60 -3.45 11.90
CA GLY A 310 9.86 -4.66 12.21
C GLY A 310 10.51 -5.95 11.68
N PRO A 311 9.77 -7.07 11.65
CA PRO A 311 10.30 -8.37 11.27
C PRO A 311 10.84 -8.39 9.84
N ALA A 312 11.98 -9.03 9.64
CA ALA A 312 12.53 -9.26 8.31
C ALA A 312 11.56 -10.12 7.47
N THR A 313 11.17 -9.62 6.30
CA THR A 313 10.40 -10.41 5.32
C THR A 313 11.34 -10.89 4.22
N GLY A 314 10.93 -11.96 3.49
CA GLY A 314 11.73 -12.50 2.39
C GLY A 314 12.20 -11.42 1.41
N LYS A 315 13.47 -11.46 1.05
CA LYS A 315 14.19 -10.46 0.22
C LYS A 315 13.49 -10.10 -1.11
N SER A 316 12.62 -10.98 -1.61
CA SER A 316 12.14 -10.89 -2.98
C SER A 316 11.02 -9.86 -3.25
N VAL A 317 10.13 -9.59 -2.29
CA VAL A 317 8.93 -8.75 -2.55
C VAL A 317 9.28 -7.26 -2.66
N ALA A 318 9.99 -6.71 -1.67
CA ALA A 318 10.36 -5.29 -1.68
C ALA A 318 11.37 -4.98 -2.82
N ALA A 319 12.35 -5.86 -3.04
CA ALA A 319 13.30 -5.72 -4.14
C ALA A 319 12.59 -5.70 -5.51
N ARG A 320 11.62 -6.59 -5.72
CA ARG A 320 10.80 -6.61 -6.95
C ARG A 320 9.99 -5.33 -7.11
N ARG A 321 9.36 -4.84 -6.04
CA ARG A 321 8.61 -3.58 -6.05
C ARG A 321 9.49 -2.39 -6.41
N ILE A 322 10.70 -2.27 -5.83
CA ILE A 322 11.68 -1.23 -6.17
C ILE A 322 12.05 -1.32 -7.66
N SER A 323 12.42 -2.53 -8.16
CA SER A 323 12.78 -2.73 -9.55
C SER A 323 11.62 -2.40 -10.51
N THR A 324 10.40 -2.73 -10.15
CA THR A 324 9.19 -2.39 -10.93
C THR A 324 8.97 -0.88 -10.96
N ALA A 325 9.02 -0.19 -9.81
CA ALA A 325 8.85 1.26 -9.74
C ALA A 325 9.89 2.02 -10.59
N LEU A 326 11.14 1.57 -10.59
CA LEU A 326 12.21 2.16 -11.41
C LEU A 326 11.97 1.91 -12.91
N ARG A 327 11.61 0.68 -13.28
CA ARG A 327 11.30 0.32 -14.68
C ARG A 327 10.11 1.14 -15.21
N ASP A 328 9.04 1.27 -14.43
CA ASP A 328 7.85 2.01 -14.82
C ASP A 328 8.13 3.53 -14.95
N ALA A 329 9.14 4.03 -14.23
CA ALA A 329 9.67 5.38 -14.36
C ALA A 329 10.72 5.53 -15.49
N GLY A 330 11.02 4.47 -16.26
CA GLY A 330 12.04 4.49 -17.31
C GLY A 330 13.48 4.59 -16.81
N ILE A 331 13.74 4.22 -15.56
CA ILE A 331 15.05 4.36 -14.92
C ILE A 331 15.77 3.00 -14.90
N LYS A 332 16.95 2.95 -15.50
CA LYS A 332 17.82 1.76 -15.47
C LYS A 332 18.78 1.87 -14.28
N PRO A 333 18.70 0.96 -13.29
CA PRO A 333 19.64 0.91 -12.19
C PRO A 333 21.03 0.42 -12.65
N LEU A 334 22.07 0.68 -11.85
CA LEU A 334 23.45 0.26 -12.10
C LEU A 334 23.78 -1.13 -11.55
N GLY A 335 22.82 -1.78 -10.90
CA GLY A 335 22.97 -3.13 -10.34
C GLY A 335 21.65 -3.62 -9.77
N ASP A 336 21.66 -4.77 -9.12
CA ASP A 336 20.51 -5.36 -8.47
C ASP A 336 20.21 -4.70 -7.12
N VAL A 337 18.95 -4.80 -6.66
CA VAL A 337 18.56 -4.36 -5.33
C VAL A 337 19.21 -5.25 -4.28
N SER A 338 20.09 -4.67 -3.46
CA SER A 338 20.67 -5.33 -2.31
C SER A 338 19.84 -5.09 -1.04
N CYS A 339 20.04 -5.93 -0.01
CA CYS A 339 19.32 -5.84 1.24
C CYS A 339 20.22 -6.12 2.42
N ASP A 340 20.14 -5.26 3.45
CA ASP A 340 20.83 -5.43 4.73
C ASP A 340 19.82 -5.69 5.85
N GLY A 341 20.09 -6.72 6.65
CA GLY A 341 19.27 -7.11 7.80
C GLY A 341 17.81 -7.46 7.48
N GLY A 342 17.43 -7.58 6.20
CA GLY A 342 16.05 -7.84 5.78
C GLY A 342 15.10 -6.65 5.92
N VAL A 343 15.58 -5.47 6.31
CA VAL A 343 14.79 -4.26 6.57
C VAL A 343 15.19 -3.08 5.70
N ASN A 344 16.46 -2.94 5.32
CA ASN A 344 16.96 -1.88 4.48
C ASN A 344 17.27 -2.40 3.07
N TYR A 345 16.83 -1.69 2.04
CA TYR A 345 17.01 -2.04 0.64
C TYR A 345 17.75 -0.94 -0.09
N PHE A 346 18.78 -1.31 -0.87
CA PHE A 346 19.68 -0.38 -1.55
C PHE A 346 19.63 -0.60 -3.04
N ILE A 347 19.64 0.49 -3.78
CA ILE A 347 19.80 0.51 -5.22
C ILE A 347 20.66 1.70 -5.65
N THR A 348 21.57 1.46 -6.58
CA THR A 348 22.45 2.51 -7.13
C THR A 348 21.95 2.94 -8.50
N VAL A 349 21.87 4.23 -8.70
CA VAL A 349 21.51 4.86 -9.98
C VAL A 349 22.50 5.95 -10.34
N ARG A 350 22.47 6.45 -11.58
CA ARG A 350 23.22 7.65 -11.95
C ARG A 350 22.63 8.88 -11.24
N THR A 351 23.47 9.80 -10.80
CA THR A 351 23.07 10.98 -10.03
C THR A 351 22.06 11.88 -10.78
N ASN A 352 22.15 11.96 -12.10
CA ASN A 352 21.23 12.77 -12.92
C ASN A 352 19.77 12.26 -12.89
N VAL A 353 19.51 10.99 -12.57
CA VAL A 353 18.16 10.41 -12.44
C VAL A 353 17.75 10.12 -11.00
N ALA A 354 18.63 10.39 -10.02
CA ALA A 354 18.43 10.03 -8.62
C ALA A 354 17.15 10.64 -8.03
N LYS A 355 16.85 11.89 -8.31
CA LYS A 355 15.62 12.55 -7.83
C LYS A 355 14.36 11.84 -8.31
N ASN A 356 14.31 11.47 -9.59
CA ASN A 356 13.18 10.75 -10.17
C ASN A 356 13.07 9.33 -9.60
N ALA A 357 14.21 8.68 -9.33
CA ALA A 357 14.24 7.36 -8.72
C ALA A 357 13.73 7.38 -7.26
N VAL A 358 14.15 8.35 -6.45
CA VAL A 358 13.64 8.57 -5.10
C VAL A 358 12.12 8.80 -5.13
N ALA A 359 11.63 9.66 -6.04
CA ALA A 359 10.20 9.94 -6.17
C ALA A 359 9.40 8.69 -6.60
N ALA A 360 9.93 7.89 -7.54
CA ALA A 360 9.28 6.66 -7.97
C ALA A 360 9.17 5.61 -6.84
N ILE A 361 10.27 5.40 -6.10
CA ILE A 361 10.29 4.49 -4.95
C ILE A 361 9.36 5.02 -3.84
N HIS A 362 9.42 6.33 -3.52
CA HIS A 362 8.53 6.91 -2.52
C HIS A 362 7.06 6.74 -2.89
N ARG A 363 6.67 7.00 -4.14
CA ARG A 363 5.30 6.79 -4.62
C ARG A 363 4.85 5.35 -4.44
N GLU A 364 5.68 4.38 -4.75
CA GLU A 364 5.35 2.95 -4.64
C GLU A 364 5.12 2.51 -3.18
N PHE A 365 5.81 3.11 -2.19
CA PHE A 365 5.79 2.64 -0.81
C PHE A 365 5.02 3.52 0.17
N PHE A 366 4.84 4.81 -0.13
CA PHE A 366 4.30 5.80 0.83
C PHE A 366 3.08 6.58 0.32
N GLU A 367 2.84 6.57 -1.00
CA GLU A 367 1.65 7.20 -1.53
C GLU A 367 0.56 6.16 -1.73
N GLU A 368 -0.69 6.52 -1.47
CA GLU A 368 -1.80 5.68 -1.86
C GLU A 368 -1.71 5.47 -3.36
N ARG A 369 -1.70 4.21 -3.81
CA ARG A 369 -1.76 3.91 -5.23
C ARG A 369 -2.96 4.65 -5.79
N THR A 370 -2.73 5.55 -6.72
CA THR A 370 -3.82 6.14 -7.49
C THR A 370 -4.50 4.99 -8.21
N LEU A 371 -5.68 4.59 -7.69
CA LEU A 371 -6.43 3.49 -8.28
C LEU A 371 -6.80 3.88 -9.72
N SER A 372 -6.46 3.01 -10.66
CA SER A 372 -6.83 3.18 -12.07
C SER A 372 -8.35 3.20 -12.18
N LEU A 373 -8.91 4.31 -12.65
CA LEU A 373 -10.36 4.44 -12.81
C LEU A 373 -10.83 3.63 -14.02
N VAL A 374 -11.80 2.75 -13.79
CA VAL A 374 -12.47 1.94 -14.81
C VAL A 374 -13.94 2.33 -14.86
N ASP A 375 -14.36 2.89 -15.98
CA ASP A 375 -15.76 3.21 -16.24
C ASP A 375 -16.51 1.94 -16.67
N VAL A 376 -17.60 1.62 -15.99
CA VAL A 376 -18.39 0.40 -16.19
C VAL A 376 -19.81 0.76 -16.61
N TYR A 377 -20.26 0.21 -17.73
CA TYR A 377 -21.60 0.35 -18.28
C TYR A 377 -22.30 -0.99 -18.21
N VAL A 378 -23.47 -1.07 -17.58
CA VAL A 378 -24.15 -2.33 -17.29
C VAL A 378 -25.46 -2.39 -18.10
N ALA A 379 -25.51 -3.29 -19.05
CA ALA A 379 -26.75 -3.68 -19.71
C ALA A 379 -27.47 -4.75 -18.88
N GLY A 380 -28.70 -4.47 -18.46
CA GLY A 380 -29.51 -5.34 -17.61
C GLY A 380 -29.69 -4.79 -16.18
N ASN A 381 -30.90 -4.37 -15.85
CA ASN A 381 -31.30 -3.86 -14.52
C ASN A 381 -32.04 -4.94 -13.69
N GLY A 382 -31.75 -6.22 -13.95
CA GLY A 382 -32.25 -7.36 -13.19
C GLY A 382 -31.54 -7.57 -11.86
N ALA A 383 -31.70 -8.76 -11.27
CA ALA A 383 -31.09 -9.10 -9.97
C ALA A 383 -29.57 -9.01 -9.99
N VAL A 384 -28.90 -9.46 -11.06
CA VAL A 384 -27.42 -9.42 -11.19
C VAL A 384 -26.90 -7.99 -11.31
N GLY A 385 -27.51 -7.15 -12.18
CA GLY A 385 -27.09 -5.76 -12.34
C GLY A 385 -27.27 -4.94 -11.06
N LYS A 386 -28.35 -5.16 -10.30
CA LYS A 386 -28.59 -4.55 -9.00
C LYS A 386 -27.57 -5.00 -7.95
N ALA A 387 -27.25 -6.30 -7.90
CA ALA A 387 -26.25 -6.85 -7.00
C ALA A 387 -24.86 -6.30 -7.32
N LEU A 388 -24.48 -6.19 -8.61
CA LEU A 388 -23.23 -5.60 -9.06
C LEU A 388 -23.10 -4.15 -8.54
N LYS A 389 -24.14 -3.34 -8.72
CA LYS A 389 -24.17 -1.97 -8.19
C LYS A 389 -23.99 -1.94 -6.68
N SER A 390 -24.74 -2.78 -5.95
CA SER A 390 -24.67 -2.84 -4.48
C SER A 390 -23.28 -3.17 -3.98
N ILE A 391 -22.57 -4.13 -4.59
CA ILE A 391 -21.20 -4.48 -4.20
C ILE A 391 -20.24 -3.31 -4.48
N VAL A 392 -20.33 -2.68 -5.65
CA VAL A 392 -19.46 -1.55 -6.01
C VAL A 392 -19.72 -0.35 -5.09
N ASP A 393 -20.97 -0.05 -4.78
CA ASP A 393 -21.32 1.05 -3.87
C ASP A 393 -20.82 0.78 -2.44
N ALA A 394 -20.95 -0.45 -1.94
CA ALA A 394 -20.52 -0.84 -0.59
C ALA A 394 -19.01 -0.65 -0.35
N CYS A 395 -18.17 -0.77 -1.38
CA CYS A 395 -16.73 -0.54 -1.29
C CYS A 395 -16.29 0.81 -1.92
N GLU A 396 -17.22 1.74 -2.17
CA GLU A 396 -16.98 3.02 -2.85
C GLU A 396 -16.24 2.84 -4.20
N GLY A 397 -16.44 1.71 -4.84
CA GLY A 397 -15.76 1.31 -6.07
C GLY A 397 -14.27 1.00 -5.91
N LYS A 398 -13.71 1.02 -4.70
CA LYS A 398 -12.28 0.87 -4.45
C LYS A 398 -11.88 -0.60 -4.33
N PHE A 399 -10.95 -1.05 -5.18
CA PHE A 399 -10.34 -2.38 -5.16
C PHE A 399 -8.81 -2.25 -5.09
N PRO A 400 -8.25 -1.90 -3.89
CA PRO A 400 -6.83 -1.53 -3.75
C PRO A 400 -5.87 -2.67 -4.14
N SER A 401 -6.23 -3.91 -3.81
CA SER A 401 -5.41 -5.09 -4.15
C SER A 401 -5.25 -5.28 -5.67
N ALA A 402 -6.23 -4.87 -6.46
CA ALA A 402 -6.19 -4.87 -7.91
C ALA A 402 -5.68 -3.55 -8.51
N GLY A 403 -5.41 -2.53 -7.69
CA GLY A 403 -5.02 -1.20 -8.14
C GLY A 403 -6.10 -0.48 -8.97
N LYS A 404 -7.37 -0.85 -8.83
CA LYS A 404 -8.48 -0.33 -9.65
C LYS A 404 -9.57 0.31 -8.80
N ARG A 405 -10.22 1.32 -9.39
CA ARG A 405 -11.47 1.90 -8.90
C ARG A 405 -12.54 1.78 -9.98
N LEU A 406 -13.61 1.07 -9.70
CA LEU A 406 -14.74 0.91 -10.61
C LEU A 406 -15.75 2.06 -10.40
N ARG A 407 -16.22 2.63 -11.49
CA ARG A 407 -17.27 3.64 -11.49
C ARG A 407 -18.39 3.20 -12.42
N ILE A 408 -19.57 2.92 -11.89
CA ILE A 408 -20.73 2.58 -12.70
C ILE A 408 -21.27 3.86 -13.32
N MET A 409 -21.19 3.94 -14.64
CA MET A 409 -21.62 5.08 -15.45
C MET A 409 -23.10 5.04 -15.79
N GLY A 410 -23.67 3.85 -15.85
CA GLY A 410 -25.09 3.64 -16.10
C GLY A 410 -25.46 2.18 -16.02
N ILE A 411 -26.73 1.94 -15.67
CA ILE A 411 -27.37 0.62 -15.71
C ILE A 411 -28.69 0.81 -16.45
N SER A 412 -28.89 0.03 -17.54
CA SER A 412 -30.12 0.13 -18.33
C SER A 412 -30.49 -1.19 -18.96
N SER A 413 -31.79 -1.43 -19.13
CA SER A 413 -32.34 -2.51 -19.95
C SER A 413 -32.88 -2.04 -21.30
N ASP A 414 -32.63 -0.76 -21.63
CA ASP A 414 -33.09 -0.16 -22.88
C ASP A 414 -32.20 -0.62 -24.06
N HIS A 415 -32.81 -0.98 -25.19
CA HIS A 415 -32.12 -1.35 -26.42
C HIS A 415 -31.22 -0.22 -26.98
N GLY A 416 -31.56 1.06 -26.73
CA GLY A 416 -30.74 2.22 -27.12
C GLY A 416 -29.48 2.43 -26.28
N PHE A 417 -29.35 1.75 -25.12
CA PHE A 417 -28.26 1.96 -24.18
C PHE A 417 -26.88 1.66 -24.78
N VAL A 418 -26.76 0.61 -25.60
CA VAL A 418 -25.48 0.24 -26.23
C VAL A 418 -24.99 1.31 -27.19
N GLN A 419 -25.90 1.95 -27.95
CA GLN A 419 -25.55 3.06 -28.84
C GLN A 419 -25.08 4.30 -28.05
N GLN A 420 -25.69 4.58 -26.89
CA GLN A 420 -25.25 5.64 -26.00
C GLN A 420 -23.84 5.36 -25.45
N VAL A 421 -23.56 4.09 -25.09
CA VAL A 421 -22.23 3.65 -24.66
C VAL A 421 -21.19 3.87 -25.77
N LEU A 422 -21.46 3.45 -26.99
CA LEU A 422 -20.59 3.65 -28.15
C LEU A 422 -20.29 5.14 -28.42
N ALA A 423 -21.27 6.01 -28.21
CA ALA A 423 -21.13 7.45 -28.44
C ALA A 423 -20.37 8.19 -27.32
N SER A 424 -20.37 7.68 -26.09
CA SER A 424 -19.90 8.42 -24.91
C SER A 424 -18.79 7.73 -24.12
N ALA A 425 -18.58 6.41 -24.27
CA ALA A 425 -17.59 5.68 -23.50
C ALA A 425 -16.17 6.00 -23.94
N ARG A 426 -15.27 6.03 -22.97
CA ARG A 426 -13.84 6.18 -23.21
C ARG A 426 -13.24 4.82 -23.56
N SER A 427 -12.19 4.81 -24.38
CA SER A 427 -11.38 3.62 -24.58
C SER A 427 -10.94 3.01 -23.24
N ARG A 428 -10.93 1.69 -23.15
CA ARG A 428 -10.68 0.87 -21.94
C ARG A 428 -11.79 0.89 -20.88
N SER A 429 -12.95 1.46 -21.18
CA SER A 429 -14.16 1.24 -20.39
C SER A 429 -14.57 -0.23 -20.48
N VAL A 430 -15.47 -0.66 -19.59
CA VAL A 430 -16.00 -2.03 -19.58
C VAL A 430 -17.51 -1.98 -19.79
N PHE A 431 -17.96 -2.71 -20.79
CA PHE A 431 -19.37 -2.99 -21.00
C PHE A 431 -19.70 -4.36 -20.38
N VAL A 432 -20.72 -4.41 -19.53
CA VAL A 432 -21.18 -5.63 -18.86
C VAL A 432 -22.55 -6.01 -19.38
N ASP A 433 -22.66 -7.21 -19.94
CA ASP A 433 -23.94 -7.79 -20.35
C ASP A 433 -24.50 -8.70 -19.25
N CYS A 434 -25.54 -8.22 -18.56
CA CYS A 434 -26.33 -8.94 -17.57
C CYS A 434 -27.78 -9.16 -18.05
N THR A 435 -28.00 -9.12 -19.37
CA THR A 435 -29.35 -9.30 -19.96
C THR A 435 -29.65 -10.76 -20.28
N ASP A 436 -30.90 -11.04 -20.63
CA ASP A 436 -31.34 -12.27 -21.27
C ASP A 436 -31.59 -12.07 -22.77
N SER A 437 -31.08 -10.98 -23.36
CA SER A 437 -31.24 -10.66 -24.78
C SER A 437 -30.59 -11.73 -25.68
N GLU A 438 -31.25 -12.04 -26.77
CA GLU A 438 -30.74 -12.95 -27.80
C GLU A 438 -29.93 -12.21 -28.86
N ASP A 439 -29.98 -10.88 -28.91
CA ASP A 439 -29.42 -10.06 -29.98
C ASP A 439 -28.31 -9.10 -29.57
N ILE A 440 -28.09 -8.89 -28.26
CA ILE A 440 -27.14 -7.90 -27.76
C ILE A 440 -25.69 -8.19 -28.20
N TRP A 441 -25.33 -9.42 -28.42
CA TRP A 441 -24.02 -9.87 -28.92
C TRP A 441 -23.63 -9.22 -30.25
N ARG A 442 -24.59 -8.80 -31.07
CA ARG A 442 -24.36 -8.10 -32.34
C ARG A 442 -23.60 -6.78 -32.17
N TRP A 443 -23.64 -6.22 -30.96
CA TRP A 443 -22.92 -5.02 -30.60
C TRP A 443 -21.52 -5.27 -30.04
N PHE A 444 -21.13 -6.53 -29.77
CA PHE A 444 -19.85 -6.82 -29.14
C PHE A 444 -18.66 -6.48 -30.03
N VAL A 445 -18.72 -6.81 -31.33
CA VAL A 445 -17.66 -6.41 -32.28
C VAL A 445 -17.53 -4.88 -32.39
N PRO A 446 -18.59 -4.09 -32.60
CA PRO A 446 -18.52 -2.62 -32.57
C PRO A 446 -17.95 -2.04 -31.27
N LEU A 447 -18.33 -2.58 -30.10
CA LEU A 447 -17.80 -2.15 -28.80
C LEU A 447 -16.30 -2.42 -28.70
N LEU A 448 -15.84 -3.62 -29.05
CA LEU A 448 -14.43 -4.01 -29.03
C LEU A 448 -13.59 -3.15 -29.99
N GLN A 449 -14.10 -2.86 -31.18
CA GLN A 449 -13.47 -1.97 -32.14
C GLN A 449 -13.36 -0.51 -31.63
N ALA A 450 -14.29 -0.09 -30.78
CA ALA A 450 -14.21 1.20 -30.07
C ALA A 450 -13.25 1.18 -28.86
N GLY A 451 -12.55 0.08 -28.60
CA GLY A 451 -11.62 -0.08 -27.48
C GLY A 451 -12.32 -0.30 -26.13
N ILE A 452 -13.57 -0.78 -26.15
CA ILE A 452 -14.37 -1.06 -24.95
C ILE A 452 -14.28 -2.55 -24.64
N ASN A 453 -13.84 -2.87 -23.42
CA ASN A 453 -13.77 -4.25 -22.94
C ASN A 453 -15.16 -4.82 -22.64
N ILE A 454 -15.32 -6.12 -22.73
CA ILE A 454 -16.62 -6.77 -22.50
C ILE A 454 -16.51 -7.82 -21.41
N VAL A 455 -17.46 -7.78 -20.47
CA VAL A 455 -17.76 -8.85 -19.53
C VAL A 455 -19.20 -9.30 -19.76
N CYS A 456 -19.39 -10.59 -20.10
CA CYS A 456 -20.69 -11.13 -20.42
C CYS A 456 -21.13 -12.17 -19.38
N SER A 457 -22.34 -12.01 -18.84
CA SER A 457 -22.99 -12.99 -17.98
C SER A 457 -24.18 -13.67 -18.69
N ASN A 458 -24.45 -13.26 -19.92
CA ASN A 458 -25.54 -13.76 -20.74
C ASN A 458 -25.07 -14.95 -21.59
N ARG A 459 -25.47 -16.17 -21.20
CA ARG A 459 -25.13 -17.40 -21.94
C ARG A 459 -25.73 -17.47 -23.34
N ARG A 460 -26.85 -16.77 -23.62
CA ARG A 460 -27.45 -16.69 -24.93
C ARG A 460 -26.53 -15.97 -25.93
N SER A 461 -25.83 -14.93 -25.47
CA SER A 461 -24.85 -14.19 -26.29
C SER A 461 -23.62 -15.02 -26.67
N LEU A 462 -23.39 -16.17 -26.05
CA LEU A 462 -22.24 -17.05 -26.31
C LEU A 462 -22.64 -18.38 -27.04
N ALA A 463 -23.89 -18.77 -26.98
CA ALA A 463 -24.43 -19.94 -27.71
C ALA A 463 -24.90 -19.57 -29.13
N ILE A 464 -24.29 -18.56 -29.73
CA ILE A 464 -24.50 -18.08 -31.10
C ILE A 464 -23.70 -18.94 -32.08
N PRO A 465 -23.89 -18.83 -33.43
CA PRO A 465 -23.06 -19.53 -34.38
C PRO A 465 -21.56 -19.34 -34.12
N TYR A 466 -20.78 -20.41 -34.26
CA TYR A 466 -19.34 -20.36 -33.92
C TYR A 466 -18.56 -19.30 -34.69
N VAL A 467 -18.93 -19.05 -35.95
CA VAL A 467 -18.29 -18.01 -36.78
C VAL A 467 -18.43 -16.61 -36.12
N GLU A 468 -19.60 -16.30 -35.59
CA GLU A 468 -19.87 -15.04 -34.92
C GLU A 468 -19.12 -14.94 -33.56
N TYR A 469 -19.10 -16.04 -32.79
CA TYR A 469 -18.32 -16.13 -31.58
C TYR A 469 -16.82 -15.92 -31.84
N ALA A 470 -16.27 -16.58 -32.86
CA ALA A 470 -14.88 -16.44 -33.27
C ALA A 470 -14.55 -15.00 -33.71
N ALA A 471 -15.47 -14.33 -34.43
CA ALA A 471 -15.31 -12.94 -34.83
C ALA A 471 -15.24 -11.98 -33.60
N ILE A 472 -16.02 -12.24 -32.56
CA ILE A 472 -15.94 -11.46 -31.30
C ILE A 472 -14.58 -11.66 -30.61
N LYS A 473 -14.09 -12.92 -30.51
CA LYS A 473 -12.77 -13.22 -29.93
C LYS A 473 -11.64 -12.56 -30.73
N ALA A 474 -11.71 -12.62 -32.06
CA ALA A 474 -10.74 -11.96 -32.95
C ALA A 474 -10.74 -10.42 -32.76
N ALA A 475 -11.92 -9.81 -32.77
CA ALA A 475 -12.05 -8.37 -32.54
C ALA A 475 -11.48 -7.94 -31.17
N ALA A 476 -11.66 -8.74 -30.12
CA ALA A 476 -11.07 -8.46 -28.82
C ALA A 476 -9.53 -8.46 -28.89
N ALA A 477 -8.94 -9.50 -29.51
CA ALA A 477 -7.49 -9.62 -29.64
C ALA A 477 -6.89 -8.50 -30.51
N GLU A 478 -7.48 -8.19 -31.65
CA GLU A 478 -7.02 -7.17 -32.59
C GLU A 478 -7.02 -5.76 -31.97
N ASN A 479 -7.98 -5.45 -31.10
CA ASN A 479 -8.12 -4.13 -30.49
C ASN A 479 -7.50 -4.03 -29.07
N GLY A 480 -6.79 -5.09 -28.61
CA GLY A 480 -6.20 -5.13 -27.29
C GLY A 480 -7.22 -5.02 -26.14
N CYS A 481 -8.43 -5.50 -26.39
CA CYS A 481 -9.53 -5.58 -25.45
C CYS A 481 -9.66 -6.98 -24.85
N PHE A 482 -10.24 -7.09 -23.67
CA PHE A 482 -10.64 -8.39 -23.17
C PHE A 482 -12.14 -8.64 -23.42
N PHE A 483 -12.46 -9.92 -23.69
CA PHE A 483 -13.80 -10.45 -23.70
C PHE A 483 -13.88 -11.62 -22.73
N ARG A 484 -14.56 -11.42 -21.58
CA ARG A 484 -14.61 -12.36 -20.45
C ARG A 484 -16.05 -12.72 -20.12
N TYR A 485 -16.28 -13.98 -19.77
CA TYR A 485 -17.62 -14.51 -19.58
C TYR A 485 -17.70 -15.69 -18.60
N ASP A 486 -16.80 -15.75 -17.60
CA ASP A 486 -16.72 -16.88 -16.65
C ASP A 486 -18.06 -17.16 -15.96
N THR A 487 -18.87 -16.13 -15.73
CA THR A 487 -20.15 -16.25 -15.04
C THR A 487 -21.25 -16.91 -15.84
N THR A 488 -21.02 -17.25 -17.11
CA THR A 488 -22.00 -17.92 -17.97
C THR A 488 -22.11 -19.41 -17.69
N VAL A 489 -21.07 -20.03 -17.10
CA VAL A 489 -21.08 -21.45 -16.68
C VAL A 489 -20.59 -21.56 -15.24
N GLY A 490 -21.42 -22.12 -14.36
CA GLY A 490 -21.07 -22.32 -12.96
C GLY A 490 -20.96 -21.03 -12.14
N ASN A 491 -21.51 -19.93 -12.64
CA ASN A 491 -21.57 -18.64 -11.95
C ASN A 491 -20.19 -18.09 -11.57
N ALA A 492 -19.81 -18.04 -10.28
CA ALA A 492 -18.50 -17.55 -9.85
C ALA A 492 -17.41 -18.64 -9.80
N LEU A 493 -17.73 -19.87 -10.18
CA LEU A 493 -16.74 -20.95 -10.21
C LEU A 493 -15.72 -20.74 -11.35
N PRO A 494 -14.42 -21.04 -11.14
CA PRO A 494 -13.37 -20.80 -12.14
C PRO A 494 -13.32 -21.90 -13.21
N ILE A 495 -14.46 -22.27 -13.78
CA ILE A 495 -14.56 -23.41 -14.73
C ILE A 495 -13.92 -23.03 -16.06
N LEU A 496 -14.37 -21.94 -16.67
CA LEU A 496 -13.88 -21.51 -17.99
C LEU A 496 -12.40 -21.11 -17.92
N GLN A 497 -11.99 -20.43 -16.86
CA GLN A 497 -10.58 -20.09 -16.64
C GLN A 497 -9.70 -21.35 -16.57
N SER A 498 -10.13 -22.40 -15.86
CA SER A 498 -9.35 -23.65 -15.74
C SER A 498 -9.24 -24.38 -17.08
N ILE A 499 -10.30 -24.36 -17.88
CA ILE A 499 -10.30 -24.93 -19.24
C ILE A 499 -9.36 -24.16 -20.16
N SER A 500 -9.46 -22.82 -20.14
CA SER A 500 -8.63 -21.94 -20.96
C SER A 500 -7.15 -22.05 -20.59
N ASP A 501 -6.83 -22.09 -19.29
CA ASP A 501 -5.45 -22.24 -18.80
C ASP A 501 -4.85 -23.57 -19.28
N GLY A 502 -5.58 -24.69 -19.18
CA GLY A 502 -5.14 -25.99 -19.68
C GLY A 502 -4.92 -25.98 -21.20
N ALA A 503 -5.88 -25.47 -21.96
CA ALA A 503 -5.77 -25.36 -23.43
C ALA A 503 -4.57 -24.48 -23.84
N ASN A 504 -4.33 -23.35 -23.17
CA ASN A 504 -3.21 -22.44 -23.47
C ASN A 504 -1.84 -23.02 -23.07
N CYS A 505 -1.78 -23.90 -22.06
CA CYS A 505 -0.54 -24.58 -21.65
C CYS A 505 -0.20 -25.79 -22.55
N GLY A 506 -1.05 -26.13 -23.51
CA GLY A 506 -0.85 -27.27 -24.41
C GLY A 506 -1.30 -28.61 -23.83
N ASP A 507 -1.99 -28.59 -22.68
CA ASP A 507 -2.62 -29.79 -22.12
C ASP A 507 -3.88 -30.09 -22.91
N GLY A 508 -3.85 -31.18 -23.69
CA GLY A 508 -5.00 -31.63 -24.45
C GLY A 508 -6.13 -32.04 -23.52
N ILE A 509 -7.30 -31.41 -23.66
CA ILE A 509 -8.50 -31.80 -22.90
C ILE A 509 -9.10 -33.03 -23.54
N SER A 510 -9.13 -34.16 -22.80
CA SER A 510 -9.65 -35.44 -23.30
C SER A 510 -11.12 -35.64 -22.91
N LEU A 511 -11.58 -35.08 -21.80
CA LEU A 511 -12.95 -35.22 -21.34
C LEU A 511 -13.35 -34.03 -20.45
N ILE A 512 -14.53 -33.47 -20.72
CA ILE A 512 -15.24 -32.59 -19.81
C ILE A 512 -16.56 -33.24 -19.46
N GLU A 513 -16.85 -33.44 -18.18
CA GLU A 513 -18.17 -33.86 -17.71
C GLU A 513 -18.70 -32.84 -16.73
N ALA A 514 -19.96 -32.43 -16.86
CA ALA A 514 -20.50 -31.37 -16.04
C ALA A 514 -21.99 -31.53 -15.71
N VAL A 515 -22.33 -31.36 -14.44
CA VAL A 515 -23.71 -31.11 -14.00
C VAL A 515 -23.84 -29.60 -13.85
N VAL A 516 -24.42 -28.93 -14.83
CA VAL A 516 -24.47 -27.48 -14.98
C VAL A 516 -25.88 -26.88 -15.00
N SER A 517 -26.92 -27.71 -14.92
CA SER A 517 -28.31 -27.27 -14.79
C SER A 517 -28.72 -27.24 -13.33
N CYS A 518 -28.80 -26.06 -12.75
CA CYS A 518 -29.22 -25.86 -11.34
C CYS A 518 -30.64 -26.37 -11.15
N THR A 519 -31.55 -26.09 -12.07
CA THR A 519 -32.96 -26.52 -12.04
C THR A 519 -33.06 -28.05 -12.03
N LEU A 520 -32.42 -28.72 -12.98
CA LEU A 520 -32.48 -30.18 -13.04
C LEU A 520 -31.80 -30.82 -11.85
N ASN A 521 -30.67 -30.29 -11.40
CA ASN A 521 -30.00 -30.81 -10.23
C ASN A 521 -30.86 -30.66 -8.95
N TYR A 522 -31.52 -29.52 -8.77
CA TYR A 522 -32.46 -29.30 -7.66
C TYR A 522 -33.57 -30.34 -7.63
N ILE A 523 -34.20 -30.60 -8.80
CA ILE A 523 -35.30 -31.54 -8.91
C ILE A 523 -34.79 -32.96 -8.66
N ILE A 524 -33.72 -33.39 -9.35
CA ILE A 524 -33.18 -34.76 -9.27
C ILE A 524 -32.67 -35.04 -7.85
N THR A 525 -31.97 -34.13 -7.22
CA THR A 525 -31.41 -34.36 -5.87
C THR A 525 -32.46 -34.22 -4.77
N GLY A 526 -33.51 -33.44 -4.98
CA GLY A 526 -34.68 -33.40 -4.10
C GLY A 526 -35.47 -34.71 -4.13
N TYR A 527 -35.43 -35.39 -5.26
CA TYR A 527 -36.09 -36.70 -5.45
C TYR A 527 -35.28 -37.87 -4.84
N ASP A 528 -33.97 -37.76 -4.79
CA ASP A 528 -33.04 -38.75 -4.20
C ASP A 528 -33.11 -38.78 -2.63
N GLY A 529 -33.84 -37.90 -1.99
CA GLY A 529 -33.78 -37.69 -0.53
C GLY A 529 -34.62 -38.67 0.28
N VAL A 530 -34.40 -38.66 1.59
CA VAL A 530 -35.12 -39.47 2.59
C VAL A 530 -36.61 -39.09 2.68
N ARG A 531 -36.97 -37.87 2.26
CA ARG A 531 -38.35 -37.40 2.18
C ARG A 531 -38.69 -37.26 0.68
N ARG A 532 -39.24 -38.30 0.10
CA ARG A 532 -39.67 -38.31 -1.28
C ARG A 532 -40.95 -37.48 -1.44
N GLU A 533 -40.83 -36.29 -1.96
CA GLU A 533 -41.92 -35.52 -2.51
C GLU A 533 -42.17 -35.99 -3.94
N SER A 534 -43.41 -35.89 -4.46
CA SER A 534 -43.65 -36.26 -5.86
C SER A 534 -42.83 -35.36 -6.81
N PHE A 535 -42.47 -35.92 -7.97
CA PHE A 535 -41.70 -35.20 -9.00
C PHE A 535 -42.41 -33.90 -9.41
N ALA A 536 -43.74 -33.94 -9.60
CA ALA A 536 -44.55 -32.78 -9.92
C ALA A 536 -44.57 -31.73 -8.79
N THR A 537 -44.52 -32.17 -7.53
CA THR A 537 -44.44 -31.26 -6.39
C THR A 537 -43.10 -30.52 -6.31
N LEU A 538 -41.99 -31.26 -6.50
CA LEU A 538 -40.64 -30.65 -6.53
C LEU A 538 -40.50 -29.67 -7.68
N LEU A 539 -41.07 -30.00 -8.85
CA LEU A 539 -41.05 -29.10 -9.99
C LEU A 539 -41.86 -27.81 -9.75
N ARG A 540 -43.03 -27.92 -9.14
CA ARG A 540 -43.84 -26.74 -8.75
C ARG A 540 -43.12 -25.89 -7.69
N LYS A 541 -42.36 -26.49 -6.76
CA LYS A 541 -41.53 -25.76 -5.81
C LYS A 541 -40.40 -25.02 -6.52
N ALA A 542 -39.68 -25.69 -7.41
CA ALA A 542 -38.64 -25.06 -8.21
C ALA A 542 -39.20 -23.88 -9.02
N GLN A 543 -40.40 -24.00 -9.56
CA GLN A 543 -41.11 -22.91 -10.26
C GLN A 543 -41.46 -21.73 -9.32
N ALA A 544 -41.99 -22.04 -8.13
CA ALA A 544 -42.31 -21.02 -7.13
C ALA A 544 -41.07 -20.27 -6.60
N GLU A 545 -39.92 -20.94 -6.53
CA GLU A 545 -38.63 -20.36 -6.15
C GLU A 545 -37.93 -19.63 -7.32
N GLY A 546 -38.52 -19.64 -8.53
CA GLY A 546 -37.98 -18.97 -9.70
C GLY A 546 -36.78 -19.69 -10.33
N LEU A 547 -36.62 -20.99 -10.06
CA LEU A 547 -35.55 -21.82 -10.61
C LEU A 547 -35.88 -22.38 -12.00
N THR A 548 -37.14 -22.23 -12.50
CA THR A 548 -37.56 -22.67 -13.81
C THR A 548 -38.07 -21.52 -14.65
N GLU A 549 -38.07 -21.71 -15.98
CA GLU A 549 -38.82 -20.87 -16.92
C GLU A 549 -40.34 -21.00 -16.66
N GLN A 550 -41.16 -20.15 -17.32
CA GLN A 550 -42.62 -20.23 -17.19
C GLN A 550 -43.18 -21.60 -17.63
N ASP A 551 -42.61 -22.17 -18.70
CA ASP A 551 -42.83 -23.53 -19.11
C ASP A 551 -41.62 -24.37 -18.68
N PRO A 552 -41.76 -25.20 -17.60
CA PRO A 552 -40.64 -25.99 -17.09
C PRO A 552 -40.11 -27.06 -18.06
N ARG A 553 -40.86 -27.39 -19.10
CA ARG A 553 -40.39 -28.29 -20.16
C ARG A 553 -39.18 -27.76 -20.88
N THR A 554 -39.01 -26.45 -20.96
CA THR A 554 -37.81 -25.79 -21.51
C THR A 554 -36.54 -26.20 -20.76
N ASP A 555 -36.60 -26.23 -19.43
CA ASP A 555 -35.49 -26.64 -18.57
C ASP A 555 -35.26 -28.15 -18.67
N LEU A 556 -36.33 -28.96 -18.60
CA LEU A 556 -36.28 -30.42 -18.67
C LEU A 556 -35.82 -30.94 -20.04
N GLY A 557 -35.98 -30.16 -21.10
CA GLY A 557 -35.46 -30.42 -22.43
C GLY A 557 -33.94 -30.28 -22.54
N GLY A 558 -33.25 -29.77 -21.52
CA GLY A 558 -31.78 -29.65 -21.50
C GLY A 558 -31.19 -28.45 -22.27
N ARG A 559 -32.03 -27.49 -22.70
CA ARG A 559 -31.58 -26.39 -23.56
C ARG A 559 -30.54 -25.47 -22.84
N ASP A 560 -30.65 -25.26 -21.54
CA ASP A 560 -29.68 -24.53 -20.76
C ASP A 560 -28.33 -25.26 -20.64
N ALA A 561 -28.38 -26.57 -20.40
CA ALA A 561 -27.19 -27.41 -20.38
C ALA A 561 -26.48 -27.44 -21.75
N LEU A 562 -27.26 -27.48 -22.88
CA LEU A 562 -26.74 -27.39 -24.24
C LEU A 562 -25.94 -26.08 -24.44
N ARG A 563 -26.51 -24.95 -24.11
CA ARG A 563 -25.80 -23.65 -24.21
C ARG A 563 -24.51 -23.64 -23.41
N LYS A 564 -24.52 -24.15 -22.19
CA LYS A 564 -23.34 -24.24 -21.33
C LYS A 564 -22.28 -25.19 -21.87
N LEU A 565 -22.70 -26.35 -22.44
CA LEU A 565 -21.77 -27.28 -23.08
C LEU A 565 -21.09 -26.65 -24.30
N LEU A 566 -21.82 -25.90 -25.13
CA LEU A 566 -21.24 -25.15 -26.25
C LEU A 566 -20.18 -24.14 -25.77
N ILE A 567 -20.42 -23.47 -24.67
CA ILE A 567 -19.45 -22.53 -24.09
C ILE A 567 -18.20 -23.26 -23.56
N LEU A 568 -18.39 -24.38 -22.86
CA LEU A 568 -17.29 -25.23 -22.37
C LEU A 568 -16.43 -25.76 -23.51
N SER A 569 -17.09 -26.27 -24.59
CA SER A 569 -16.38 -26.81 -25.75
C SER A 569 -15.56 -25.75 -26.49
N ARG A 570 -16.12 -24.56 -26.67
CA ARG A 570 -15.45 -23.45 -27.34
C ARG A 570 -14.25 -22.96 -26.57
N GLU A 571 -14.33 -22.93 -25.25
CA GLU A 571 -13.19 -22.58 -24.39
C GLU A 571 -12.10 -23.66 -24.37
N ALA A 572 -12.49 -24.92 -24.58
CA ALA A 572 -11.57 -26.04 -24.85
C ALA A 572 -10.99 -26.05 -26.27
N GLY A 573 -11.33 -25.07 -27.12
CA GLY A 573 -10.86 -24.99 -28.49
C GLY A 573 -11.66 -25.85 -29.49
N VAL A 574 -12.82 -26.40 -29.10
CA VAL A 574 -13.65 -27.28 -29.94
C VAL A 574 -14.84 -26.50 -30.53
N PRO A 575 -14.91 -26.30 -31.85
CA PRO A 575 -15.89 -25.45 -32.51
C PRO A 575 -17.23 -26.16 -32.74
N LEU A 576 -17.92 -26.54 -31.66
CA LEU A 576 -19.23 -27.21 -31.77
C LEU A 576 -20.36 -26.20 -32.07
N GLU A 577 -21.35 -26.71 -32.83
CA GLU A 577 -22.66 -26.10 -33.04
C GLU A 577 -23.75 -26.91 -32.32
N GLU A 578 -24.96 -26.36 -32.16
CA GLU A 578 -26.08 -27.06 -31.49
C GLU A 578 -26.39 -28.41 -32.10
N LYS A 579 -26.31 -28.53 -33.44
CA LYS A 579 -26.57 -29.77 -34.21
C LYS A 579 -25.54 -30.89 -33.94
N ASP A 580 -24.35 -30.53 -33.39
CA ASP A 580 -23.26 -31.49 -33.16
C ASP A 580 -23.37 -32.11 -31.75
N VAL A 581 -24.38 -31.71 -30.97
CA VAL A 581 -24.60 -32.21 -29.62
C VAL A 581 -25.82 -33.11 -29.57
N GLU A 582 -25.64 -34.34 -29.10
CA GLU A 582 -26.73 -35.28 -28.86
C GLU A 582 -27.41 -34.92 -27.51
N VAL A 583 -28.66 -34.45 -27.56
CA VAL A 583 -29.43 -34.12 -26.36
C VAL A 583 -30.54 -35.14 -26.16
N VAL A 584 -30.45 -35.92 -25.08
CA VAL A 584 -31.50 -36.85 -24.65
C VAL A 584 -32.20 -36.22 -23.45
N PRO A 585 -33.43 -35.68 -23.61
CA PRO A 585 -34.17 -35.07 -22.51
C PRO A 585 -34.36 -36.03 -21.33
N MET A 586 -34.53 -35.45 -20.12
CA MET A 586 -34.76 -36.23 -18.90
C MET A 586 -36.03 -37.09 -18.98
N LEU A 587 -37.06 -36.57 -19.63
CA LEU A 587 -38.37 -37.18 -19.78
C LEU A 587 -38.59 -37.60 -21.24
N GLY A 588 -39.48 -38.58 -21.45
CA GLY A 588 -39.85 -39.05 -22.79
C GLY A 588 -40.59 -38.00 -23.63
N PRO A 589 -40.66 -38.17 -24.94
CA PRO A 589 -41.23 -37.19 -25.87
C PRO A 589 -42.71 -36.89 -25.60
N GLU A 590 -43.45 -37.79 -24.95
CA GLU A 590 -44.85 -37.62 -24.55
C GLU A 590 -45.06 -36.47 -23.57
N TYR A 591 -44.12 -36.18 -22.72
CA TYR A 591 -44.17 -35.09 -21.74
C TYR A 591 -44.03 -33.70 -22.37
N PHE A 592 -43.51 -33.62 -23.57
CA PHE A 592 -43.28 -32.35 -24.28
C PHE A 592 -44.43 -31.98 -25.23
N GLN A 593 -45.54 -32.71 -25.18
CA GLN A 593 -46.74 -32.46 -25.99
C GLN A 593 -47.88 -31.87 -25.15
N GLY A 594 -48.84 -31.18 -25.76
CA GLY A 594 -50.00 -30.63 -25.11
C GLY A 594 -49.72 -29.34 -24.28
N SER A 595 -50.67 -29.01 -23.42
CA SER A 595 -50.58 -27.86 -22.53
C SER A 595 -49.64 -28.12 -21.31
N VAL A 596 -49.33 -27.09 -20.54
CA VAL A 596 -48.57 -27.22 -19.29
C VAL A 596 -49.40 -28.01 -18.25
N GLU A 597 -50.71 -27.85 -18.25
CA GLU A 597 -51.63 -28.63 -17.41
C GLU A 597 -51.60 -30.14 -17.79
N ASP A 598 -51.61 -30.46 -19.06
CA ASP A 598 -51.48 -31.84 -19.52
C ASP A 598 -50.13 -32.45 -19.10
N PHE A 599 -49.08 -31.68 -19.17
CA PHE A 599 -47.75 -32.09 -18.72
C PHE A 599 -47.74 -32.43 -17.21
N TYR A 600 -48.31 -31.57 -16.34
CA TYR A 600 -48.36 -31.86 -14.90
C TYR A 600 -49.25 -33.05 -14.59
N ARG A 601 -50.42 -33.20 -15.30
CA ARG A 601 -51.26 -34.38 -15.17
C ARG A 601 -50.52 -35.66 -15.48
N LEU A 602 -49.74 -35.68 -16.56
CA LEU A 602 -48.98 -36.86 -16.99
C LEU A 602 -47.87 -37.18 -15.97
N LEU A 603 -47.24 -36.21 -15.36
CA LEU A 603 -46.28 -36.42 -14.27
C LEU A 603 -46.94 -37.09 -13.06
N ASP A 604 -48.10 -36.58 -12.63
CA ASP A 604 -48.85 -37.14 -11.49
C ASP A 604 -49.34 -38.59 -11.79
N GLU A 605 -49.79 -38.88 -13.00
CA GLU A 605 -50.22 -40.22 -13.43
C GLU A 605 -49.05 -41.22 -13.43
N ASN A 606 -47.85 -40.80 -13.77
CA ASN A 606 -46.65 -41.64 -13.88
C ASN A 606 -45.73 -41.63 -12.64
N GLU A 607 -46.15 -40.97 -11.56
CA GLU A 607 -45.33 -40.87 -10.34
C GLU A 607 -44.83 -42.21 -9.80
N ARG A 608 -45.66 -43.24 -9.90
CA ARG A 608 -45.26 -44.60 -9.49
C ARG A 608 -44.06 -45.15 -10.25
N LEU A 609 -43.95 -44.83 -11.52
CA LEU A 609 -42.80 -45.29 -12.36
C LEU A 609 -41.51 -44.56 -11.92
N PHE A 610 -41.59 -43.31 -11.56
CA PHE A 610 -40.44 -42.57 -11.04
C PHE A 610 -39.98 -43.13 -9.69
N VAL A 611 -40.91 -43.38 -8.78
CA VAL A 611 -40.60 -43.99 -7.46
C VAL A 611 -39.98 -45.37 -7.63
N GLN A 612 -40.55 -46.23 -8.46
CA GLN A 612 -40.02 -47.59 -8.69
C GLN A 612 -38.59 -47.53 -9.24
N ARG A 613 -38.31 -46.61 -10.16
CA ARG A 613 -36.98 -46.43 -10.72
C ARG A 613 -35.97 -46.00 -9.67
N GLU A 614 -36.31 -45.08 -8.82
CA GLU A 614 -35.41 -44.62 -7.73
C GLU A 614 -35.19 -45.74 -6.71
N ASP A 615 -36.21 -46.54 -6.36
CA ASP A 615 -36.04 -47.71 -5.48
C ASP A 615 -35.09 -48.73 -6.05
N GLU A 616 -35.16 -49.00 -7.36
CA GLU A 616 -34.25 -49.89 -8.07
C GLU A 616 -32.82 -49.37 -8.06
N LEU A 617 -32.59 -48.06 -8.19
CA LEU A 617 -31.29 -47.44 -8.17
C LEU A 617 -30.67 -47.41 -6.75
N ASP A 618 -31.47 -47.09 -5.75
CA ASP A 618 -31.06 -47.14 -4.34
C ASP A 618 -30.61 -48.57 -3.96
N ALA A 619 -31.34 -49.58 -4.41
CA ALA A 619 -31.01 -50.98 -4.15
C ALA A 619 -29.62 -51.39 -4.67
N ILE A 620 -29.13 -50.75 -5.73
CA ILE A 620 -27.80 -51.01 -6.32
C ILE A 620 -26.77 -49.91 -5.97
N GLY A 621 -27.10 -48.97 -5.10
CA GLY A 621 -26.20 -47.88 -4.68
C GLY A 621 -25.84 -46.91 -5.81
N LYS A 622 -26.72 -46.72 -6.80
CA LYS A 622 -26.54 -45.79 -7.92
C LYS A 622 -27.48 -44.60 -7.79
N ARG A 623 -27.12 -43.52 -8.45
CA ARG A 623 -27.96 -42.32 -8.56
C ARG A 623 -28.00 -41.85 -9.99
N GLN A 624 -29.04 -41.14 -10.37
CA GLN A 624 -29.14 -40.49 -11.68
C GLN A 624 -28.65 -39.06 -11.63
N ARG A 625 -27.93 -38.62 -12.64
CA ARG A 625 -27.53 -37.24 -12.84
C ARG A 625 -27.67 -36.84 -14.30
N PHE A 626 -28.06 -35.57 -14.52
CA PHE A 626 -28.16 -35.06 -15.90
C PHE A 626 -26.79 -34.40 -16.21
N VAL A 627 -26.01 -35.14 -17.03
CA VAL A 627 -24.61 -34.79 -17.29
C VAL A 627 -24.46 -34.34 -18.73
N ALA A 628 -23.80 -33.20 -18.90
CA ALA A 628 -23.27 -32.70 -20.15
C ALA A 628 -21.82 -33.20 -20.30
N SER A 629 -21.47 -33.83 -21.40
CA SER A 629 -20.13 -34.38 -21.63
C SER A 629 -19.59 -34.00 -23.00
N LEU A 630 -18.28 -33.66 -23.04
CA LEU A 630 -17.47 -33.49 -24.24
C LEU A 630 -16.29 -34.45 -24.15
N ARG A 631 -16.20 -35.42 -25.03
CA ARG A 631 -15.19 -36.48 -25.03
C ARG A 631 -14.37 -36.47 -26.31
N LEU A 632 -13.06 -36.51 -26.20
CA LEU A 632 -12.15 -36.77 -27.30
C LEU A 632 -12.17 -38.28 -27.66
N GLU A 633 -12.49 -38.61 -28.87
CA GLU A 633 -12.52 -39.97 -29.37
C GLU A 633 -11.14 -40.39 -29.92
N ASN A 634 -10.95 -41.71 -30.11
CA ASN A 634 -9.67 -42.27 -30.57
C ASN A 634 -9.24 -41.81 -31.97
N ASP A 635 -10.19 -41.35 -32.77
CA ASP A 635 -9.97 -40.85 -34.14
C ASP A 635 -9.63 -39.33 -34.16
N GLY A 636 -9.57 -38.71 -33.01
CA GLY A 636 -9.32 -37.28 -32.86
C GLY A 636 -10.56 -36.39 -32.99
N SER A 637 -11.75 -36.97 -33.20
CA SER A 637 -13.02 -36.23 -33.17
C SER A 637 -13.51 -36.04 -31.75
N TYR A 638 -14.48 -35.12 -31.57
CA TYR A 638 -15.13 -34.93 -30.27
C TYR A 638 -16.58 -35.41 -30.34
N ARG A 639 -16.98 -36.14 -29.31
CA ARG A 639 -18.39 -36.49 -29.09
C ARG A 639 -18.94 -35.62 -27.96
N ALA A 640 -20.06 -34.97 -28.24
CA ALA A 640 -20.76 -34.14 -27.28
C ALA A 640 -22.16 -34.67 -27.02
N GLU A 641 -22.49 -34.94 -25.76
CA GLU A 641 -23.81 -35.50 -25.42
C GLU A 641 -24.30 -34.92 -24.08
N ILE A 642 -25.62 -34.81 -23.92
CA ILE A 642 -26.31 -34.42 -22.73
C ILE A 642 -27.39 -35.43 -22.43
N ARG A 643 -27.29 -36.12 -21.30
CA ARG A 643 -28.22 -37.17 -20.92
C ARG A 643 -28.19 -37.53 -19.45
N MET A 644 -29.20 -38.31 -19.03
CA MET A 644 -29.17 -38.97 -17.74
C MET A 644 -28.07 -40.03 -17.69
N GLN A 645 -27.20 -39.96 -16.68
CA GLN A 645 -26.16 -40.97 -16.43
C GLN A 645 -26.35 -41.58 -15.03
N LEU A 646 -26.00 -42.87 -14.89
CA LEU A 646 -25.95 -43.59 -13.63
C LEU A 646 -24.56 -43.42 -12.98
N VAL A 647 -24.53 -42.86 -11.80
CA VAL A 647 -23.28 -42.59 -11.06
C VAL A 647 -23.22 -43.42 -9.78
N GLY A 648 -22.04 -43.96 -9.46
CA GLY A 648 -21.75 -44.63 -8.21
C GLY A 648 -21.13 -43.72 -7.18
N ILE A 649 -20.94 -44.24 -5.97
CA ILE A 649 -20.42 -43.51 -4.82
C ILE A 649 -19.02 -42.89 -5.02
N GLU A 650 -18.25 -43.47 -5.93
CA GLU A 650 -16.92 -43.02 -6.35
C GLU A 650 -16.94 -41.78 -7.27
N SER A 651 -18.10 -41.47 -7.83
CA SER A 651 -18.25 -40.38 -8.79
C SER A 651 -18.36 -39.03 -8.04
N PRO A 652 -17.66 -37.97 -8.50
CA PRO A 652 -17.84 -36.60 -7.97
C PRO A 652 -19.28 -36.07 -8.02
N PHE A 653 -20.10 -36.65 -8.93
CA PHE A 653 -21.51 -36.29 -9.13
C PHE A 653 -22.46 -36.95 -8.12
N TYR A 654 -22.03 -37.97 -7.37
CA TYR A 654 -22.89 -38.71 -6.46
C TYR A 654 -23.41 -37.84 -5.31
N TRP A 655 -22.53 -37.03 -4.74
CA TRP A 655 -22.77 -36.25 -3.52
C TRP A 655 -23.17 -34.78 -3.78
N ILE A 656 -23.63 -34.47 -5.00
CA ILE A 656 -24.16 -33.12 -5.28
C ILE A 656 -25.57 -32.99 -4.75
N SER A 657 -25.96 -31.75 -4.38
CA SER A 657 -27.30 -31.46 -3.84
C SER A 657 -27.78 -30.06 -4.23
N GLY A 658 -29.11 -29.89 -4.29
CA GLY A 658 -29.75 -28.62 -4.56
C GLY A 658 -29.29 -27.98 -5.87
N THR A 659 -28.87 -26.72 -5.84
CA THR A 659 -28.42 -25.96 -7.01
C THR A 659 -26.91 -26.03 -7.27
N GLU A 660 -26.20 -26.97 -6.64
CA GLU A 660 -24.75 -27.14 -6.86
C GLU A 660 -24.44 -27.53 -8.31
N ASN A 661 -23.34 -26.96 -8.81
CA ASN A 661 -22.72 -27.37 -10.07
C ASN A 661 -21.42 -28.15 -9.80
N VAL A 662 -21.13 -29.12 -10.61
CA VAL A 662 -19.87 -29.88 -10.62
C VAL A 662 -19.38 -30.00 -12.03
N THR A 663 -18.12 -29.68 -12.26
CA THR A 663 -17.44 -29.92 -13.54
C THR A 663 -16.17 -30.71 -13.28
N VAL A 664 -15.96 -31.75 -14.05
CA VAL A 664 -14.78 -32.62 -14.04
C VAL A 664 -14.05 -32.43 -15.37
N ILE A 665 -12.78 -32.06 -15.32
CA ILE A 665 -11.95 -31.82 -16.51
C ILE A 665 -10.79 -32.81 -16.47
N HIS A 666 -10.62 -33.58 -17.51
CA HIS A 666 -9.50 -34.48 -17.73
C HIS A 666 -8.59 -33.88 -18.80
N SER A 667 -7.33 -33.67 -18.45
CA SER A 667 -6.30 -33.16 -19.35
C SER A 667 -5.00 -33.94 -19.16
N GLY A 668 -4.39 -34.37 -20.29
CA GLY A 668 -3.16 -35.16 -20.28
C GLY A 668 -3.23 -36.40 -19.37
N ASP A 669 -2.13 -36.73 -18.71
CA ASP A 669 -1.99 -37.86 -17.77
C ASP A 669 -2.28 -37.47 -16.31
N ALA A 670 -2.77 -36.24 -16.04
CA ALA A 670 -3.02 -35.74 -14.68
C ALA A 670 -4.32 -36.33 -14.10
N TYR A 671 -4.41 -36.31 -12.76
CA TYR A 671 -5.68 -36.55 -12.08
C TYR A 671 -6.72 -35.51 -12.52
N PRO A 672 -8.00 -35.93 -12.66
CA PRO A 672 -9.05 -35.03 -13.12
C PRO A 672 -9.21 -33.85 -12.14
N LEU A 673 -9.34 -32.64 -12.70
CA LEU A 673 -9.69 -31.45 -11.95
C LEU A 673 -11.20 -31.46 -11.69
N VAL A 674 -11.59 -31.43 -10.42
CA VAL A 674 -12.99 -31.37 -10.00
C VAL A 674 -13.29 -29.99 -9.42
N ILE A 675 -14.23 -29.25 -10.03
CA ILE A 675 -14.68 -27.94 -9.57
C ILE A 675 -16.13 -28.09 -9.12
N LYS A 676 -16.40 -27.87 -7.83
CA LYS A 676 -17.73 -27.99 -7.23
C LYS A 676 -18.09 -26.71 -6.45
N GLY A 677 -19.34 -26.28 -6.56
CA GLY A 677 -19.86 -25.17 -5.76
C GLY A 677 -21.26 -24.74 -6.17
N SER A 678 -21.75 -23.64 -5.59
CA SER A 678 -23.06 -23.09 -5.93
C SER A 678 -23.07 -22.58 -7.38
N GLY A 679 -24.02 -23.06 -8.17
CA GLY A 679 -24.24 -22.63 -9.54
C GLY A 679 -25.23 -21.48 -9.69
N GLU A 680 -25.76 -20.89 -8.58
CA GLU A 680 -26.82 -19.91 -8.61
C GLU A 680 -26.60 -18.80 -7.56
N GLY A 681 -27.19 -17.63 -7.83
CA GLY A 681 -27.22 -16.48 -6.95
C GLY A 681 -26.72 -15.20 -7.62
N ALA A 682 -27.56 -14.17 -7.61
CA ALA A 682 -27.26 -12.87 -8.22
C ALA A 682 -26.00 -12.21 -7.63
N HIS A 683 -25.76 -12.35 -6.33
CA HIS A 683 -24.59 -11.81 -5.64
C HIS A 683 -23.30 -12.54 -6.07
N LEU A 684 -23.37 -13.86 -6.25
CA LEU A 684 -22.22 -14.66 -6.75
C LEU A 684 -21.89 -14.30 -8.20
N ALA A 685 -22.89 -14.15 -9.06
CA ALA A 685 -22.71 -13.70 -10.44
C ALA A 685 -22.06 -12.30 -10.48
N ALA A 686 -22.57 -11.37 -9.69
CA ALA A 686 -22.00 -10.02 -9.59
C ALA A 686 -20.54 -10.03 -9.11
N SER A 687 -20.20 -10.86 -8.13
CA SER A 687 -18.82 -11.05 -7.66
C SER A 687 -17.92 -11.62 -8.75
N GLY A 688 -18.41 -12.57 -9.53
CA GLY A 688 -17.72 -13.13 -10.71
C GLY A 688 -17.46 -12.08 -11.79
N ILE A 689 -18.45 -11.23 -12.09
CA ILE A 689 -18.32 -10.10 -13.01
C ILE A 689 -17.23 -9.12 -12.53
N ILE A 690 -17.24 -8.74 -11.24
CA ILE A 690 -16.21 -7.87 -10.66
C ILE A 690 -14.83 -8.51 -10.82
N ARG A 691 -14.68 -9.80 -10.53
CA ARG A 691 -13.42 -10.53 -10.74
C ARG A 691 -12.96 -10.40 -12.20
N ASN A 692 -13.84 -10.60 -13.17
CA ASN A 692 -13.53 -10.47 -14.60
C ASN A 692 -13.11 -9.05 -14.99
N ILE A 693 -13.64 -8.01 -14.34
CA ILE A 693 -13.22 -6.60 -14.56
C ILE A 693 -11.85 -6.34 -13.94
N LEU A 694 -11.56 -6.94 -12.79
CA LEU A 694 -10.36 -6.66 -12.01
C LEU A 694 -9.12 -7.41 -12.50
N GLN A 695 -9.26 -8.56 -13.09
CA GLN A 695 -8.16 -9.27 -13.76
C GLN A 695 -7.62 -8.47 -14.95
#